data_f7f6953997e88cd1a8a7cdffa7de917f
#
_entry.id   f7f6953997e88cd1a8a7cdffa7de917f
#
_cell.length_a   1.000
_cell.length_b   1.000
_cell.length_c   1.000
_cell.angle_alpha   90.00
_cell.angle_beta   90.00
_cell.angle_gamma   90.00
#
_symmetry.space_group_name_H-M   'P 1'
#
loop_
_entity.id
_entity.type
_entity.pdbx_description
1 polymer ?
#
loop_
_entity_poly.entity_id
_entity_poly.type
_entity_poly.pdbx_seq_one_letter_code
_entity_poly.pdbx_strand_id
1 'polypeptide(L)'
;MPVPRNGLHSSVFSLLVGCCLPFLACHSEPLSEATLFQEYSDAIVTIRHMGREGREQGVGTGFVMDQEGRIITSLHVIGEARRVKVIFSDGAEYEPESIWAWDRNQDLAVLKISRENLTPLPLGQSSNLTTGQKVMALGNPMGLERSVVGGVLSGVRQFTQGPMIQIAIPIEPGNSGGPLFDVQGQVIGVMNMKSTLTPNLGFATPIDGIRPLLERPNSMAWSQWLRLGALDETRWVTDQPAMWSSKVGRVRVDGVGEGFGGRAYCHWVQRPEHQPYQVEVMVRLTDESGAAGIIFGSDGGDTHYGFYPSNSQLRLTRFEGPSVYDWTILDQVRSSHYRKGDWNHLRVVHRPDTIDCYLNDVLVIQSKDRDLVSGQVGITKFRQTGAEFMSFRVREDGFAESEVTHADGLRQEREKALLEAYLMDSGNLPTSGGGGEKWTSEDYRQVAEKLKKGANFFKEKAEQTHRETIAEALQKMFQSPEGSVDLLKAALWIARHDQPSLDASDYIHEVERMALAIQNRWKEPFSQDQKVESIITYLFVENGFHGSFTDYQHASNSYLNKVIEDREGLPITLSVLFMALAEKCGLDCIKPLPLPGHFMVRQQLASGDEQVIDLFEGGRRLSFKEADQMAWERQGVTVDSQQMQIPSKKDIILRMIRNLQIFAGSEAGLEASLPYLDLALALDAFNTSLLLERASTRLRMGLRDDAKKDFKTLLELLPADDSAESIRELYNTL
;
A
#
# COMPACT_ATOMS: atom_id res chain seq x y z
N MET A 1 -69.91 0.55 67.23
CA MET A 1 -71.07 -0.26 67.65
C MET A 1 -71.65 -0.88 66.41
N PRO A 2 -72.09 -2.13 66.42
CA PRO A 2 -71.62 -3.30 67.12
C PRO A 2 -71.31 -4.48 66.15
N VAL A 3 -70.54 -5.38 66.65
CA VAL A 3 -70.42 -6.82 66.33
C VAL A 3 -71.81 -7.48 66.61
N PRO A 4 -72.21 -8.67 66.11
CA PRO A 4 -71.53 -9.93 66.37
C PRO A 4 -71.62 -11.08 65.32
N ARG A 5 -70.71 -12.00 65.38
CA ARG A 5 -70.75 -13.44 65.76
C ARG A 5 -71.23 -14.50 64.76
N ASN A 6 -70.39 -15.47 64.67
CA ASN A 6 -70.47 -16.94 64.80
C ASN A 6 -70.72 -17.66 63.46
N GLY A 7 -70.09 -18.72 63.14
CA GLY A 7 -69.33 -19.74 63.83
C GLY A 7 -69.25 -21.01 62.97
N LEU A 8 -68.42 -21.93 63.39
CA LEU A 8 -68.35 -23.38 63.15
C LEU A 8 -67.58 -23.99 62.00
N HIS A 9 -66.43 -24.49 62.39
CA HIS A 9 -65.84 -25.78 62.05
C HIS A 9 -66.32 -26.59 60.84
N SER A 10 -65.30 -26.91 59.97
CA SER A 10 -65.16 -28.28 59.46
C SER A 10 -63.72 -28.49 58.95
N SER A 11 -62.99 -29.39 59.58
CA SER A 11 -61.69 -29.88 59.22
C SER A 11 -61.84 -30.78 57.98
N VAL A 12 -61.08 -30.47 56.89
CA VAL A 12 -60.75 -31.43 55.83
C VAL A 12 -59.30 -31.46 55.65
N PHE A 13 -58.64 -32.56 55.99
CA PHE A 13 -57.29 -32.95 55.65
C PHE A 13 -57.26 -33.12 54.15
N SER A 14 -56.47 -32.26 53.42
CA SER A 14 -56.11 -32.52 52.04
C SER A 14 -54.60 -32.81 51.98
N LEU A 15 -54.27 -34.03 51.63
CA LEU A 15 -52.95 -34.51 51.23
C LEU A 15 -52.36 -33.63 50.09
N LEU A 16 -51.33 -32.88 50.35
CA LEU A 16 -50.48 -32.30 49.33
C LEU A 16 -49.54 -33.39 48.80
N VAL A 17 -49.92 -34.02 47.67
CA VAL A 17 -48.99 -34.75 46.82
C VAL A 17 -48.16 -33.73 46.09
N GLY A 18 -46.92 -33.53 46.54
CA GLY A 18 -45.92 -32.75 45.86
C GLY A 18 -45.55 -33.43 44.54
N CYS A 19 -46.08 -32.98 43.42
CA CYS A 19 -45.54 -33.26 42.11
C CYS A 19 -44.20 -32.51 41.96
N CYS A 20 -43.11 -33.16 42.27
CA CYS A 20 -41.80 -32.80 41.73
C CYS A 20 -41.82 -33.09 40.22
N LEU A 21 -42.15 -32.11 39.41
CA LEU A 21 -41.83 -32.10 38.00
C LEU A 21 -40.30 -31.94 37.92
N PRO A 22 -39.59 -32.93 37.33
CA PRO A 22 -38.19 -32.70 37.03
C PRO A 22 -38.16 -31.57 35.95
N PHE A 23 -37.40 -30.50 36.23
CA PHE A 23 -36.94 -29.61 35.23
C PHE A 23 -36.14 -30.46 34.23
N LEU A 24 -36.75 -30.91 33.16
CA LEU A 24 -36.09 -31.42 31.99
C LEU A 24 -35.33 -30.23 31.42
N ALA A 25 -34.05 -30.11 31.79
CA ALA A 25 -33.09 -29.35 30.99
C ALA A 25 -33.15 -29.99 29.60
N CYS A 26 -33.73 -29.31 28.63
CA CYS A 26 -33.62 -29.65 27.23
C CYS A 26 -32.14 -29.59 26.88
N HIS A 27 -31.37 -30.67 27.06
CA HIS A 27 -30.09 -30.84 26.41
C HIS A 27 -30.43 -31.13 24.96
N SER A 28 -30.31 -30.13 24.10
CA SER A 28 -30.28 -30.34 22.66
C SER A 28 -29.14 -31.32 22.37
N GLU A 29 -29.39 -32.34 21.57
CA GLU A 29 -28.34 -33.27 21.12
C GLU A 29 -27.22 -32.46 20.46
N PRO A 30 -25.92 -32.86 20.66
CA PRO A 30 -24.81 -32.18 20.02
C PRO A 30 -24.94 -32.21 18.50
N LEU A 31 -24.81 -31.05 17.88
CA LEU A 31 -24.83 -30.92 16.41
C LEU A 31 -23.66 -31.67 15.79
N SER A 32 -23.91 -32.37 14.68
CA SER A 32 -22.85 -32.92 13.82
C SER A 32 -22.35 -31.87 12.85
N GLU A 33 -21.14 -32.06 12.29
CA GLU A 33 -20.59 -31.19 11.24
C GLU A 33 -21.56 -31.03 10.06
N ALA A 34 -22.22 -32.10 9.66
CA ALA A 34 -23.18 -32.10 8.55
C ALA A 34 -24.43 -31.27 8.88
N THR A 35 -24.96 -31.38 10.10
CA THR A 35 -26.12 -30.59 10.54
C THR A 35 -25.77 -29.13 10.66
N LEU A 36 -24.61 -28.80 11.25
CA LEU A 36 -24.12 -27.42 11.38
C LEU A 36 -23.93 -26.76 10.00
N PHE A 37 -23.39 -27.51 9.04
CA PHE A 37 -23.23 -27.02 7.67
C PHE A 37 -24.59 -26.74 7.01
N GLN A 38 -25.54 -27.64 7.11
CA GLN A 38 -26.88 -27.46 6.53
C GLN A 38 -27.62 -26.25 7.12
N GLU A 39 -27.45 -26.00 8.42
CA GLU A 39 -28.20 -24.97 9.13
C GLU A 39 -27.58 -23.59 8.96
N TYR A 40 -26.22 -23.48 8.92
CA TYR A 40 -25.53 -22.19 9.04
C TYR A 40 -24.71 -21.77 7.81
N SER A 41 -24.57 -22.63 6.80
CA SER A 41 -23.72 -22.31 5.64
C SER A 41 -24.15 -21.07 4.87
N ASP A 42 -25.43 -20.71 4.85
CA ASP A 42 -25.93 -19.50 4.17
C ASP A 42 -25.65 -18.21 4.94
N ALA A 43 -25.33 -18.31 6.23
CA ALA A 43 -24.89 -17.18 7.04
C ALA A 43 -23.38 -16.91 6.92
N ILE A 44 -22.64 -17.74 6.18
CA ILE A 44 -21.20 -17.56 5.94
C ILE A 44 -21.00 -16.79 4.64
N VAL A 45 -20.16 -15.78 4.70
CA VAL A 45 -19.80 -14.96 3.54
C VAL A 45 -18.31 -15.09 3.22
N THR A 46 -17.99 -14.99 1.95
CA THR A 46 -16.62 -14.83 1.47
C THR A 46 -16.27 -13.35 1.45
N ILE A 47 -15.14 -12.99 2.02
CA ILE A 47 -14.63 -11.62 1.98
C ILE A 47 -13.40 -11.62 1.10
N ARG A 48 -13.45 -10.90 -0.02
CA ARG A 48 -12.33 -10.69 -0.93
C ARG A 48 -11.81 -9.29 -0.74
N HIS A 49 -10.51 -9.14 -0.51
CA HIS A 49 -9.88 -7.83 -0.43
C HIS A 49 -8.92 -7.60 -1.60
N MET A 50 -8.87 -6.34 -2.04
CA MET A 50 -7.94 -5.89 -3.07
C MET A 50 -6.58 -5.61 -2.45
N GLY A 51 -5.51 -6.03 -3.12
CA GLY A 51 -4.15 -5.74 -2.73
C GLY A 51 -3.73 -4.30 -3.00
N ARG A 52 -2.47 -3.99 -2.67
CA ARG A 52 -1.85 -2.66 -2.86
C ARG A 52 -1.91 -2.16 -4.30
N GLU A 53 -1.94 -3.07 -5.29
CA GLU A 53 -2.02 -2.74 -6.71
C GLU A 53 -3.46 -2.76 -7.27
N GLY A 54 -4.47 -2.90 -6.40
CA GLY A 54 -5.88 -2.96 -6.79
C GLY A 54 -6.28 -4.26 -7.48
N ARG A 55 -5.45 -5.30 -7.39
CA ARG A 55 -5.79 -6.67 -7.80
C ARG A 55 -6.32 -7.44 -6.60
N GLU A 56 -7.18 -8.43 -6.83
CA GLU A 56 -7.61 -9.35 -5.78
C GLU A 56 -6.38 -10.05 -5.21
N GLN A 57 -6.14 -9.89 -3.91
CA GLN A 57 -4.94 -10.37 -3.24
C GLN A 57 -5.24 -11.47 -2.22
N GLY A 58 -6.40 -11.43 -1.58
CA GLY A 58 -6.70 -12.37 -0.54
C GLY A 58 -8.18 -12.64 -0.38
N VAL A 59 -8.46 -13.80 0.23
CA VAL A 59 -9.79 -14.27 0.56
C VAL A 59 -9.83 -14.62 2.03
N GLY A 60 -10.87 -14.18 2.72
CA GLY A 60 -11.21 -14.57 4.08
C GLY A 60 -12.68 -14.92 4.21
N THR A 61 -13.08 -15.17 5.41
CA THR A 61 -14.45 -15.53 5.78
C THR A 61 -15.03 -14.45 6.70
N GLY A 62 -16.33 -14.25 6.60
CA GLY A 62 -17.13 -13.52 7.58
C GLY A 62 -18.43 -14.27 7.84
N PHE A 63 -19.19 -13.82 8.82
CA PHE A 63 -20.49 -14.41 9.12
C PHE A 63 -21.51 -13.37 9.56
N VAL A 64 -22.77 -13.66 9.27
CA VAL A 64 -23.89 -12.78 9.56
C VAL A 64 -24.11 -12.70 11.07
N MET A 65 -24.08 -11.47 11.62
CA MET A 65 -24.33 -11.20 13.03
C MET A 65 -25.81 -10.95 13.33
N ASP A 66 -26.51 -10.30 12.41
CA ASP A 66 -27.91 -9.91 12.58
C ASP A 66 -28.67 -9.75 11.26
N GLN A 67 -29.96 -9.46 11.36
CA GLN A 67 -30.84 -9.26 10.20
C GLN A 67 -30.61 -7.93 9.47
N GLU A 68 -29.88 -7.01 10.10
CA GLU A 68 -29.65 -5.65 9.59
C GLU A 68 -28.45 -5.56 8.64
N GLY A 69 -27.75 -6.67 8.38
CA GLY A 69 -26.59 -6.71 7.47
C GLY A 69 -25.26 -6.41 8.15
N ARG A 70 -25.13 -6.71 9.45
CA ARG A 70 -23.84 -6.68 10.13
C ARG A 70 -23.11 -8.01 9.99
N ILE A 71 -21.86 -7.95 9.57
CA ILE A 71 -20.99 -9.11 9.29
C ILE A 71 -19.78 -9.06 10.21
N ILE A 72 -19.56 -10.10 11.01
CA ILE A 72 -18.37 -10.25 11.82
C ILE A 72 -17.26 -10.91 10.99
N THR A 73 -16.03 -10.42 11.14
CA THR A 73 -14.81 -10.99 10.54
C THR A 73 -13.58 -10.58 11.34
N SER A 74 -12.40 -11.03 10.95
CA SER A 74 -11.12 -10.52 11.46
C SER A 74 -10.72 -9.22 10.74
N LEU A 75 -10.10 -8.29 11.46
CA LEU A 75 -9.69 -7.00 10.89
C LEU A 75 -8.65 -7.18 9.78
N HIS A 76 -7.68 -8.10 9.93
CA HIS A 76 -6.68 -8.38 8.91
C HIS A 76 -7.29 -8.92 7.59
N VAL A 77 -8.49 -9.53 7.62
CA VAL A 77 -9.20 -10.02 6.43
C VAL A 77 -9.67 -8.87 5.54
N ILE A 78 -10.07 -7.75 6.14
CA ILE A 78 -10.46 -6.57 5.37
C ILE A 78 -9.28 -5.68 4.99
N GLY A 79 -8.14 -5.83 5.67
CA GLY A 79 -6.96 -4.99 5.46
C GLY A 79 -7.21 -3.52 5.77
N GLU A 80 -6.14 -2.73 5.81
CA GLU A 80 -6.25 -1.28 6.03
C GLU A 80 -6.47 -0.56 4.70
N ALA A 81 -7.51 0.27 4.62
CA ALA A 81 -7.83 1.09 3.46
C ALA A 81 -7.93 0.32 2.12
N ARG A 82 -8.32 -0.94 2.16
CA ARG A 82 -8.49 -1.81 0.99
C ARG A 82 -9.96 -1.89 0.60
N ARG A 83 -10.25 -1.94 -0.70
CA ARG A 83 -11.59 -2.30 -1.16
C ARG A 83 -11.88 -3.74 -0.81
N VAL A 84 -13.08 -3.97 -0.32
CA VAL A 84 -13.56 -5.29 0.12
C VAL A 84 -14.88 -5.59 -0.59
N LYS A 85 -15.03 -6.85 -1.00
CA LYS A 85 -16.30 -7.40 -1.49
C LYS A 85 -16.76 -8.49 -0.54
N VAL A 86 -17.99 -8.38 -0.06
CA VAL A 86 -18.69 -9.39 0.73
C VAL A 86 -19.56 -10.19 -0.22
N ILE A 87 -19.30 -11.50 -0.36
CA ILE A 87 -19.95 -12.38 -1.33
C ILE A 87 -20.74 -13.44 -0.58
N PHE A 88 -22.02 -13.53 -0.88
CA PHE A 88 -22.92 -14.51 -0.29
C PHE A 88 -22.97 -15.81 -1.10
N SER A 89 -23.62 -16.83 -0.53
CA SER A 89 -23.85 -18.15 -1.13
C SER A 89 -24.61 -18.13 -2.45
N ASP A 90 -25.46 -17.14 -2.64
CA ASP A 90 -26.23 -16.93 -3.87
C ASP A 90 -25.47 -16.17 -4.97
N GLY A 91 -24.18 -15.84 -4.71
CA GLY A 91 -23.33 -15.08 -5.62
C GLY A 91 -23.54 -13.56 -5.57
N ALA A 92 -24.41 -13.06 -4.72
CA ALA A 92 -24.62 -11.62 -4.58
C ALA A 92 -23.39 -10.97 -3.89
N GLU A 93 -22.90 -9.89 -4.48
CA GLU A 93 -21.72 -9.14 -4.01
C GLU A 93 -22.15 -7.80 -3.42
N TYR A 94 -21.60 -7.44 -2.29
CA TYR A 94 -21.83 -6.17 -1.61
C TYR A 94 -20.51 -5.51 -1.22
N GLU A 95 -20.42 -4.22 -1.42
CA GLU A 95 -19.38 -3.38 -0.81
C GLU A 95 -19.90 -2.88 0.55
N PRO A 96 -19.07 -2.83 1.61
CA PRO A 96 -19.52 -2.32 2.90
C PRO A 96 -19.94 -0.84 2.82
N GLU A 97 -20.96 -0.46 3.61
CA GLU A 97 -21.36 0.93 3.83
C GLU A 97 -20.48 1.58 4.90
N SER A 98 -20.06 0.77 5.89
CA SER A 98 -19.19 1.20 6.98
C SER A 98 -18.47 0.00 7.60
N ILE A 99 -17.36 0.27 8.26
CA ILE A 99 -16.91 -0.56 9.37
C ILE A 99 -17.70 -0.08 10.58
N TRP A 100 -18.64 -0.89 11.02
CA TRP A 100 -19.55 -0.52 12.11
C TRP A 100 -18.85 -0.49 13.46
N ALA A 101 -17.95 -1.45 13.68
CA ALA A 101 -17.07 -1.48 14.85
C ALA A 101 -15.77 -2.26 14.55
N TRP A 102 -14.68 -1.93 15.21
CA TRP A 102 -13.41 -2.64 15.03
C TRP A 102 -12.51 -2.51 16.26
N ASP A 103 -11.65 -3.52 16.43
CA ASP A 103 -10.60 -3.55 17.45
C ASP A 103 -9.32 -4.17 16.86
N ARG A 104 -8.28 -3.36 16.75
CA ARG A 104 -7.00 -3.80 16.18
C ARG A 104 -6.26 -4.77 17.10
N ASN A 105 -6.34 -4.59 18.42
CA ASN A 105 -5.64 -5.46 19.36
C ASN A 105 -6.22 -6.87 19.38
N GLN A 106 -7.55 -6.98 19.25
CA GLN A 106 -8.24 -8.27 19.20
C GLN A 106 -8.40 -8.80 17.78
N ASP A 107 -7.99 -8.03 16.76
CA ASP A 107 -8.15 -8.35 15.35
C ASP A 107 -9.60 -8.66 14.96
N LEU A 108 -10.54 -7.82 15.43
CA LEU A 108 -11.98 -7.96 15.16
C LEU A 108 -12.51 -6.80 14.34
N ALA A 109 -13.42 -7.10 13.42
CA ALA A 109 -14.17 -6.11 12.65
C ALA A 109 -15.63 -6.54 12.47
N VAL A 110 -16.53 -5.55 12.48
CA VAL A 110 -17.93 -5.69 12.12
C VAL A 110 -18.21 -4.76 10.95
N LEU A 111 -18.52 -5.33 9.80
CA LEU A 111 -18.90 -4.60 8.60
C LEU A 111 -20.39 -4.39 8.58
N LYS A 112 -20.88 -3.26 8.02
CA LYS A 112 -22.27 -3.01 7.68
C LYS A 112 -22.42 -3.01 6.16
N ILE A 113 -23.38 -3.81 5.66
CA ILE A 113 -23.74 -3.86 4.23
C ILE A 113 -25.23 -3.51 4.04
N SER A 114 -25.64 -3.22 2.81
CA SER A 114 -27.02 -2.84 2.46
C SER A 114 -28.01 -4.01 2.41
N ARG A 115 -27.54 -5.26 2.57
CA ARG A 115 -28.41 -6.44 2.55
C ARG A 115 -29.14 -6.62 3.88
N GLU A 116 -30.45 -6.79 3.82
CA GLU A 116 -31.32 -7.00 4.98
C GLU A 116 -31.98 -8.41 4.94
N ASN A 117 -32.71 -8.75 5.99
CA ASN A 117 -33.42 -10.01 6.16
C ASN A 117 -32.53 -11.25 6.13
N LEU A 118 -31.33 -11.11 6.70
CA LEU A 118 -30.34 -12.17 6.81
C LEU A 118 -30.63 -13.08 8.00
N THR A 119 -30.20 -14.34 7.90
CA THR A 119 -30.25 -15.29 9.03
C THR A 119 -28.98 -15.16 9.85
N PRO A 120 -29.04 -14.67 11.09
CA PRO A 120 -27.84 -14.51 11.91
C PRO A 120 -27.38 -15.82 12.55
N LEU A 121 -26.07 -15.90 12.83
CA LEU A 121 -25.54 -16.97 13.65
C LEU A 121 -25.77 -16.68 15.15
N PRO A 122 -26.09 -17.71 15.96
CA PRO A 122 -26.27 -17.54 17.40
C PRO A 122 -24.91 -17.29 18.07
N LEU A 123 -24.73 -16.13 18.71
CA LEU A 123 -23.52 -15.79 19.45
C LEU A 123 -23.56 -16.42 20.84
N GLY A 124 -22.58 -17.25 21.16
CA GLY A 124 -22.40 -17.91 22.45
C GLY A 124 -21.61 -17.07 23.46
N GLN A 125 -20.92 -17.76 24.34
CA GLN A 125 -20.06 -17.19 25.38
C GLN A 125 -18.70 -17.89 25.37
N SER A 126 -17.63 -17.12 25.44
CA SER A 126 -16.25 -17.65 25.51
C SER A 126 -15.65 -17.65 26.91
N SER A 127 -16.40 -17.21 27.93
CA SER A 127 -15.94 -17.17 29.33
C SER A 127 -15.89 -18.54 30.02
N ASN A 128 -16.65 -19.53 29.55
CA ASN A 128 -16.83 -20.84 30.17
C ASN A 128 -16.27 -22.00 29.35
N LEU A 129 -15.25 -21.75 28.55
CA LEU A 129 -14.67 -22.78 27.67
C LEU A 129 -13.86 -23.80 28.47
N THR A 130 -14.02 -25.07 28.09
CA THR A 130 -13.35 -26.19 28.76
C THR A 130 -12.36 -26.87 27.79
N THR A 131 -11.11 -27.03 28.24
CA THR A 131 -10.10 -27.77 27.46
C THR A 131 -10.56 -29.18 27.14
N GLY A 132 -10.43 -29.58 25.88
CA GLY A 132 -10.89 -30.90 25.39
C GLY A 132 -12.32 -30.90 24.85
N GLN A 133 -13.10 -29.79 24.97
CA GLN A 133 -14.42 -29.71 24.35
C GLN A 133 -14.30 -29.74 22.82
N LYS A 134 -15.25 -30.39 22.17
CA LYS A 134 -15.35 -30.40 20.73
C LYS A 134 -15.74 -29.02 20.20
N VAL A 135 -15.15 -28.63 19.10
CA VAL A 135 -15.41 -27.36 18.40
C VAL A 135 -15.46 -27.61 16.90
N MET A 136 -16.17 -26.78 16.18
CA MET A 136 -16.32 -26.84 14.73
C MET A 136 -16.07 -25.46 14.12
N ALA A 137 -15.41 -25.41 12.97
CA ALA A 137 -15.19 -24.19 12.22
C ALA A 137 -15.86 -24.27 10.85
N LEU A 138 -16.47 -23.17 10.40
CA LEU A 138 -16.96 -22.97 9.04
C LEU A 138 -16.16 -21.88 8.37
N GLY A 139 -15.70 -22.12 7.12
CA GLY A 139 -14.93 -21.15 6.36
C GLY A 139 -14.87 -21.46 4.88
N ASN A 140 -14.10 -20.66 4.14
CA ASN A 140 -13.85 -20.78 2.70
C ASN A 140 -12.36 -21.02 2.42
N PRO A 141 -11.80 -22.19 2.79
CA PRO A 141 -10.37 -22.45 2.62
C PRO A 141 -9.98 -22.34 1.14
N MET A 142 -8.95 -21.54 0.84
CA MET A 142 -8.40 -21.35 -0.51
C MET A 142 -9.44 -20.95 -1.59
N GLY A 143 -10.57 -20.31 -1.18
CA GLY A 143 -11.65 -19.98 -2.11
C GLY A 143 -12.51 -21.18 -2.54
N LEU A 144 -12.30 -22.35 -1.97
CA LEU A 144 -13.18 -23.51 -2.10
C LEU A 144 -14.42 -23.24 -1.25
N GLU A 145 -15.58 -23.22 -1.89
CA GLU A 145 -16.84 -22.85 -1.23
C GLU A 145 -17.10 -23.71 0.00
N ARG A 146 -17.25 -23.02 1.13
CA ARG A 146 -17.81 -23.47 2.40
C ARG A 146 -17.39 -24.87 2.85
N SER A 147 -16.42 -24.92 3.74
CA SER A 147 -15.95 -26.17 4.34
C SER A 147 -16.20 -26.15 5.85
N VAL A 148 -16.61 -27.29 6.41
CA VAL A 148 -16.70 -27.49 7.86
C VAL A 148 -15.54 -28.37 8.32
N VAL A 149 -14.91 -27.99 9.43
CA VAL A 149 -13.82 -28.76 10.03
C VAL A 149 -14.07 -28.90 11.53
N GLY A 150 -14.08 -30.14 12.02
CA GLY A 150 -14.17 -30.45 13.45
C GLY A 150 -12.82 -30.57 14.11
N GLY A 151 -12.76 -30.26 15.41
CA GLY A 151 -11.58 -30.38 16.24
C GLY A 151 -11.85 -30.26 17.72
N VAL A 152 -10.81 -29.96 18.50
CA VAL A 152 -10.92 -29.79 19.96
C VAL A 152 -10.26 -28.50 20.42
N LEU A 153 -10.85 -27.89 21.44
CA LEU A 153 -10.27 -26.76 22.14
C LEU A 153 -9.07 -27.22 22.97
N SER A 154 -7.88 -26.74 22.67
CA SER A 154 -6.63 -27.10 23.35
C SER A 154 -6.37 -26.27 24.60
N GLY A 155 -7.02 -25.11 24.75
CA GLY A 155 -6.92 -24.23 25.89
C GLY A 155 -7.15 -22.78 25.53
N VAL A 156 -7.17 -21.91 26.54
CA VAL A 156 -7.16 -20.44 26.36
C VAL A 156 -5.76 -19.94 26.77
N ARG A 157 -5.13 -19.17 25.90
CA ARG A 157 -3.79 -18.64 26.10
C ARG A 157 -3.85 -17.12 26.27
N GLN A 158 -3.05 -16.58 27.17
CA GLN A 158 -2.90 -15.15 27.33
C GLN A 158 -1.75 -14.66 26.46
N PHE A 159 -2.04 -13.72 25.57
CA PHE A 159 -1.08 -12.99 24.76
C PHE A 159 -1.08 -11.51 25.16
N THR A 160 -0.13 -10.75 24.67
CA THR A 160 -0.06 -9.31 24.89
C THR A 160 -1.33 -8.58 24.40
N GLN A 161 -1.95 -9.11 23.33
CA GLN A 161 -3.17 -8.58 22.72
C GLN A 161 -4.47 -9.06 23.40
N GLY A 162 -4.37 -9.93 24.40
CA GLY A 162 -5.52 -10.50 25.11
C GLY A 162 -5.60 -12.02 25.03
N PRO A 163 -6.69 -12.60 25.56
CA PRO A 163 -6.89 -14.04 25.51
C PRO A 163 -7.17 -14.54 24.09
N MET A 164 -6.61 -15.70 23.74
CA MET A 164 -6.86 -16.40 22.47
C MET A 164 -7.27 -17.85 22.75
N ILE A 165 -8.26 -18.34 22.02
CA ILE A 165 -8.71 -19.72 22.06
C ILE A 165 -7.76 -20.55 21.17
N GLN A 166 -7.02 -21.46 21.77
CA GLN A 166 -6.14 -22.39 21.08
C GLN A 166 -6.94 -23.64 20.67
N ILE A 167 -6.90 -24.01 19.40
CA ILE A 167 -7.66 -25.11 18.83
C ILE A 167 -6.77 -26.08 18.03
N ALA A 168 -7.11 -27.35 18.07
CA ALA A 168 -6.51 -28.38 17.23
C ALA A 168 -7.36 -28.53 15.94
N ILE A 169 -7.41 -27.48 15.16
CA ILE A 169 -8.03 -27.41 13.83
C ILE A 169 -6.99 -26.82 12.88
N PRO A 170 -6.74 -27.41 11.70
CA PRO A 170 -5.94 -26.80 10.66
C PRO A 170 -6.60 -25.50 10.18
N ILE A 171 -5.93 -24.36 10.35
CA ILE A 171 -6.36 -23.11 9.75
C ILE A 171 -5.65 -22.95 8.41
N GLU A 172 -6.41 -22.96 7.33
CA GLU A 172 -5.93 -22.70 5.98
C GLU A 172 -6.28 -21.24 5.58
N PRO A 173 -5.48 -20.63 4.67
CA PRO A 173 -5.85 -19.31 4.13
C PRO A 173 -7.27 -19.32 3.59
N GLY A 174 -8.08 -18.34 3.97
CA GLY A 174 -9.50 -18.25 3.66
C GLY A 174 -10.43 -18.62 4.81
N ASN A 175 -9.97 -19.33 5.85
CA ASN A 175 -10.76 -19.60 7.06
C ASN A 175 -10.74 -18.42 8.06
N SER A 176 -9.76 -17.53 7.98
CA SER A 176 -9.65 -16.36 8.85
C SER A 176 -10.92 -15.51 8.79
N GLY A 177 -11.38 -15.03 9.94
CA GLY A 177 -12.63 -14.28 10.10
C GLY A 177 -13.89 -15.15 10.20
N GLY A 178 -13.78 -16.47 9.97
CA GLY A 178 -14.89 -17.41 10.10
C GLY A 178 -15.28 -17.74 11.53
N PRO A 179 -16.50 -18.25 11.77
CA PRO A 179 -16.98 -18.60 13.11
C PRO A 179 -16.37 -19.92 13.62
N LEU A 180 -16.03 -19.94 14.90
CA LEU A 180 -15.75 -21.13 15.67
C LEU A 180 -16.97 -21.46 16.54
N PHE A 181 -17.54 -22.65 16.38
CA PHE A 181 -18.74 -23.10 17.07
C PHE A 181 -18.44 -24.09 18.20
N ASP A 182 -19.27 -24.09 19.22
CA ASP A 182 -19.43 -25.21 20.13
C ASP A 182 -20.35 -26.31 19.54
N VAL A 183 -20.54 -27.40 20.28
CA VAL A 183 -21.42 -28.50 19.86
C VAL A 183 -22.91 -28.20 19.93
N GLN A 184 -23.31 -27.06 20.52
CA GLN A 184 -24.66 -26.54 20.52
C GLN A 184 -24.92 -25.62 19.32
N GLY A 185 -23.94 -25.38 18.44
CA GLY A 185 -24.06 -24.51 17.29
C GLY A 185 -23.95 -23.01 17.61
N GLN A 186 -23.42 -22.67 18.81
CA GLN A 186 -23.19 -21.27 19.18
C GLN A 186 -21.78 -20.84 18.80
N VAL A 187 -21.64 -19.62 18.27
CA VAL A 187 -20.33 -19.05 17.93
C VAL A 187 -19.60 -18.64 19.22
N ILE A 188 -18.48 -19.28 19.51
CA ILE A 188 -17.63 -19.04 20.70
C ILE A 188 -16.35 -18.27 20.38
N GLY A 189 -16.01 -18.12 19.08
CA GLY A 189 -14.82 -17.37 18.65
C GLY A 189 -14.83 -17.05 17.17
N VAL A 190 -13.90 -16.17 16.77
CA VAL A 190 -13.62 -15.78 15.39
C VAL A 190 -12.24 -16.33 15.01
N MET A 191 -12.17 -17.12 13.95
CA MET A 191 -10.91 -17.72 13.47
C MET A 191 -9.92 -16.64 13.10
N ASN A 192 -8.69 -16.71 13.64
CA ASN A 192 -7.72 -15.64 13.48
C ASN A 192 -6.48 -16.12 12.72
N MET A 193 -5.56 -16.83 13.36
CA MET A 193 -4.26 -17.15 12.81
C MET A 193 -3.87 -18.61 12.96
N LYS A 194 -2.98 -19.07 12.08
CA LYS A 194 -2.27 -20.35 12.18
C LYS A 194 -0.98 -20.20 12.99
N SER A 195 -0.64 -21.20 13.79
CA SER A 195 0.68 -21.26 14.40
C SER A 195 1.76 -21.45 13.32
N THR A 196 2.78 -20.59 13.34
CA THR A 196 3.97 -20.74 12.48
C THR A 196 4.86 -21.92 12.90
N LEU A 197 4.72 -22.41 14.15
CA LEU A 197 5.55 -23.48 14.72
C LEU A 197 4.94 -24.88 14.54
N THR A 198 3.61 -24.99 14.43
CA THR A 198 2.89 -26.27 14.40
C THR A 198 1.76 -26.25 13.38
N PRO A 199 1.79 -27.09 12.33
CA PRO A 199 0.83 -27.02 11.21
C PRO A 199 -0.65 -27.22 11.59
N ASN A 200 -0.95 -27.94 12.66
CA ASN A 200 -2.31 -28.29 13.07
C ASN A 200 -2.80 -27.51 14.30
N LEU A 201 -2.15 -26.38 14.61
CA LEU A 201 -2.51 -25.54 15.73
C LEU A 201 -3.02 -24.17 15.26
N GLY A 202 -4.27 -23.90 15.56
CA GLY A 202 -4.92 -22.64 15.23
C GLY A 202 -5.29 -21.83 16.47
N PHE A 203 -5.60 -20.56 16.24
CA PHE A 203 -6.10 -19.67 17.26
C PHE A 203 -7.37 -18.95 16.78
N ALA A 204 -8.28 -18.70 17.71
CA ALA A 204 -9.47 -17.89 17.47
C ALA A 204 -9.59 -16.81 18.54
N THR A 205 -10.03 -15.64 18.15
CA THR A 205 -10.37 -14.55 19.05
C THR A 205 -11.67 -14.88 19.77
N PRO A 206 -11.74 -14.79 21.12
CA PRO A 206 -12.95 -15.07 21.87
C PRO A 206 -14.12 -14.19 21.45
N ILE A 207 -15.33 -14.76 21.27
CA ILE A 207 -16.51 -13.99 20.81
C ILE A 207 -16.93 -12.94 21.84
N ASP A 208 -16.65 -13.11 23.11
CA ASP A 208 -16.97 -12.11 24.13
C ASP A 208 -16.23 -10.78 23.88
N GLY A 209 -15.10 -10.78 23.13
CA GLY A 209 -14.41 -9.56 22.70
C GLY A 209 -15.22 -8.64 21.79
N ILE A 210 -16.27 -9.18 21.12
CA ILE A 210 -17.16 -8.35 20.30
C ILE A 210 -18.15 -7.52 21.12
N ARG A 211 -18.51 -7.96 22.35
CA ARG A 211 -19.57 -7.33 23.17
C ARG A 211 -19.29 -5.86 23.49
N PRO A 212 -18.08 -5.45 23.92
CA PRO A 212 -17.79 -4.04 24.13
C PRO A 212 -17.92 -3.19 22.87
N LEU A 213 -17.59 -3.79 21.70
CA LEU A 213 -17.72 -3.13 20.40
C LEU A 213 -19.19 -2.97 20.00
N LEU A 214 -20.07 -3.91 20.38
CA LEU A 214 -21.51 -3.80 20.15
C LEU A 214 -22.17 -2.73 21.03
N GLU A 215 -21.67 -2.58 22.26
CA GLU A 215 -22.20 -1.58 23.22
C GLU A 215 -21.74 -0.16 22.89
N ARG A 216 -20.51 -0.01 22.37
CA ARG A 216 -19.89 1.28 22.03
C ARG A 216 -19.18 1.20 20.70
N PRO A 217 -19.93 1.16 19.59
CA PRO A 217 -19.32 1.06 18.27
C PRO A 217 -18.49 2.30 17.92
N ASN A 218 -17.31 2.07 17.38
CA ASN A 218 -16.43 3.11 16.85
C ASN A 218 -16.58 3.21 15.32
N SER A 219 -17.80 3.37 14.86
CA SER A 219 -18.16 3.31 13.45
C SER A 219 -17.41 4.31 12.60
N MET A 220 -16.97 3.83 11.43
CA MET A 220 -16.32 4.63 10.39
C MET A 220 -17.02 4.37 9.06
N ALA A 221 -17.47 5.43 8.38
CA ALA A 221 -18.04 5.30 7.04
C ALA A 221 -17.04 4.63 6.08
N TRP A 222 -17.53 3.76 5.19
CA TRP A 222 -16.68 3.08 4.24
C TRP A 222 -15.89 4.05 3.35
N SER A 223 -16.52 5.13 2.91
CA SER A 223 -15.84 6.22 2.22
C SER A 223 -14.71 6.85 3.03
N GLN A 224 -14.83 6.89 4.35
CA GLN A 224 -13.78 7.37 5.24
C GLN A 224 -12.66 6.32 5.44
N TRP A 225 -12.99 5.04 5.53
CA TRP A 225 -12.01 3.95 5.50
C TRP A 225 -11.17 3.98 4.23
N LEU A 226 -11.84 4.19 3.07
CA LEU A 226 -11.21 4.33 1.77
C LEU A 226 -10.62 5.72 1.51
N ARG A 227 -10.81 6.72 2.37
CA ARG A 227 -10.27 8.10 2.23
C ARG A 227 -8.76 8.16 2.09
N LEU A 228 -8.09 7.12 2.46
CA LEU A 228 -6.68 6.94 2.16
C LEU A 228 -6.42 6.82 0.64
N GLY A 229 -7.47 6.68 -0.16
CA GLY A 229 -7.48 6.71 -1.61
C GLY A 229 -8.47 7.67 -2.23
N ALA A 230 -9.21 8.49 -1.45
CA ALA A 230 -10.12 9.49 -2.03
C ALA A 230 -9.36 10.60 -2.74
N LEU A 231 -9.98 11.17 -3.78
CA LEU A 231 -9.44 12.36 -4.43
C LEU A 231 -9.28 13.50 -3.41
N ASP A 232 -8.22 14.25 -3.58
CA ASP A 232 -8.04 15.52 -2.86
C ASP A 232 -9.02 16.56 -3.45
N GLU A 233 -10.13 16.80 -2.74
CA GLU A 233 -11.18 17.74 -3.14
C GLU A 233 -10.69 19.20 -3.25
N THR A 234 -9.53 19.53 -2.68
CA THR A 234 -8.91 20.84 -2.85
C THR A 234 -8.25 21.01 -4.22
N ARG A 235 -8.00 19.91 -4.92
CA ARG A 235 -7.35 19.87 -6.23
C ARG A 235 -8.25 19.36 -7.34
N TRP A 236 -9.18 18.47 -7.03
CA TRP A 236 -9.96 17.73 -8.02
C TRP A 236 -11.46 17.78 -7.75
N VAL A 237 -12.24 17.92 -8.80
CA VAL A 237 -13.71 17.86 -8.77
C VAL A 237 -14.21 16.84 -9.79
N THR A 238 -15.13 15.99 -9.37
CA THR A 238 -15.76 14.98 -10.23
C THR A 238 -17.19 14.69 -9.78
N ASP A 239 -18.06 14.38 -10.71
CA ASP A 239 -19.45 13.95 -10.45
C ASP A 239 -19.53 12.45 -10.11
N GLN A 240 -18.45 11.69 -10.33
CA GLN A 240 -18.37 10.25 -10.15
C GLN A 240 -17.27 9.86 -9.15
N PRO A 241 -17.32 10.32 -7.89
CA PRO A 241 -16.22 10.17 -6.93
C PRO A 241 -15.86 8.70 -6.63
N ALA A 242 -16.82 7.78 -6.76
CA ALA A 242 -16.60 6.35 -6.51
C ALA A 242 -15.65 5.69 -7.53
N MET A 243 -15.49 6.27 -8.72
CA MET A 243 -14.62 5.74 -9.77
C MET A 243 -13.16 6.18 -9.63
N TRP A 244 -12.93 7.29 -8.95
CA TRP A 244 -11.64 7.93 -8.83
C TRP A 244 -11.03 7.67 -7.48
N SER A 245 -9.76 7.35 -7.45
CA SER A 245 -8.98 7.23 -6.22
C SER A 245 -7.67 7.98 -6.37
N SER A 246 -7.20 8.58 -5.29
CA SER A 246 -5.91 9.25 -5.25
C SER A 246 -5.01 8.53 -4.26
N LYS A 247 -3.84 8.13 -4.73
CA LYS A 247 -2.68 7.90 -3.87
C LYS A 247 -1.74 9.07 -4.11
N VAL A 248 -0.90 9.40 -3.14
CA VAL A 248 -0.02 10.57 -3.22
C VAL A 248 0.65 10.67 -4.60
N GLY A 249 0.46 11.80 -5.27
CA GLY A 249 0.98 12.05 -6.61
C GLY A 249 0.39 11.21 -7.76
N ARG A 250 -0.59 10.33 -7.48
CA ARG A 250 -1.27 9.52 -8.52
C ARG A 250 -2.77 9.57 -8.36
N VAL A 251 -3.45 9.67 -9.49
CA VAL A 251 -4.90 9.52 -9.60
C VAL A 251 -5.17 8.27 -10.42
N ARG A 252 -6.02 7.40 -9.92
CA ARG A 252 -6.47 6.17 -10.60
C ARG A 252 -7.96 6.24 -10.84
N VAL A 253 -8.39 5.73 -11.98
CA VAL A 253 -9.78 5.59 -12.35
C VAL A 253 -10.06 4.18 -12.86
N ASP A 254 -11.12 3.57 -12.34
CA ASP A 254 -11.58 2.23 -12.71
C ASP A 254 -13.10 2.23 -12.93
N GLY A 255 -13.60 1.19 -13.59
CA GLY A 255 -15.02 0.99 -13.83
C GLY A 255 -15.54 1.58 -15.14
N VAL A 256 -16.84 1.50 -15.36
CA VAL A 256 -17.54 2.05 -16.55
C VAL A 256 -18.09 3.43 -16.18
N GLY A 257 -17.70 4.46 -16.93
CA GLY A 257 -18.26 5.80 -16.77
C GLY A 257 -19.70 5.89 -17.29
N GLU A 258 -20.24 7.08 -17.31
CA GLU A 258 -21.61 7.35 -17.70
C GLU A 258 -21.76 7.80 -19.18
N GLY A 259 -22.95 7.75 -19.69
CA GLY A 259 -23.31 8.26 -21.00
C GLY A 259 -22.61 7.59 -22.17
N PHE A 260 -22.57 8.30 -23.31
CA PHE A 260 -21.92 7.81 -24.51
C PHE A 260 -20.41 7.61 -24.31
N GLY A 261 -19.97 6.40 -24.65
CA GLY A 261 -18.55 6.03 -24.51
C GLY A 261 -18.12 5.69 -23.07
N GLY A 262 -19.03 5.66 -22.08
CA GLY A 262 -18.71 5.36 -20.68
C GLY A 262 -17.67 6.35 -20.14
N ARG A 263 -18.00 7.63 -20.17
CA ARG A 263 -17.12 8.75 -19.82
C ARG A 263 -17.03 8.96 -18.30
N ALA A 264 -15.85 9.27 -17.83
CA ALA A 264 -15.63 9.77 -16.48
C ALA A 264 -14.68 10.95 -16.53
N TYR A 265 -15.07 12.05 -15.89
CA TYR A 265 -14.32 13.29 -15.87
C TYR A 265 -13.81 13.59 -14.45
N CYS A 266 -12.63 14.16 -14.40
CA CYS A 266 -12.07 14.69 -13.17
C CYS A 266 -11.37 16.01 -13.49
N HIS A 267 -11.95 17.10 -13.04
CA HIS A 267 -11.50 18.46 -13.33
C HIS A 267 -10.55 18.97 -12.25
N TRP A 268 -9.54 19.70 -12.69
CA TRP A 268 -8.65 20.43 -11.81
C TRP A 268 -9.36 21.68 -11.27
N VAL A 269 -9.30 21.91 -9.97
CA VAL A 269 -10.02 23.01 -9.29
C VAL A 269 -9.61 24.39 -9.83
N GLN A 270 -8.30 24.59 -10.07
CA GLN A 270 -7.80 25.86 -10.63
C GLN A 270 -7.93 25.80 -12.16
N ARG A 271 -8.83 26.61 -12.69
CA ARG A 271 -8.97 26.75 -14.14
C ARG A 271 -7.96 27.78 -14.65
N PRO A 272 -7.39 27.62 -15.87
CA PRO A 272 -6.61 28.65 -16.54
C PRO A 272 -7.42 29.92 -16.76
N GLU A 273 -6.86 31.07 -16.47
CA GLU A 273 -7.52 32.37 -16.65
C GLU A 273 -7.34 32.90 -18.06
N HIS A 274 -6.20 32.63 -18.68
CA HIS A 274 -5.81 33.18 -19.98
C HIS A 274 -5.19 32.13 -20.91
N GLN A 275 -5.25 32.37 -22.21
CA GLN A 275 -4.45 31.71 -23.23
C GLN A 275 -3.23 32.57 -23.57
N PRO A 276 -2.08 31.95 -23.91
CA PRO A 276 -1.83 30.54 -23.99
C PRO A 276 -1.66 29.86 -22.62
N TYR A 277 -2.10 28.61 -22.50
CA TYR A 277 -1.80 27.80 -21.33
C TYR A 277 -1.33 26.40 -21.75
N GLN A 278 -0.62 25.72 -20.85
CA GLN A 278 -0.14 24.37 -21.02
C GLN A 278 -0.74 23.47 -19.96
N VAL A 279 -1.19 22.28 -20.39
CA VAL A 279 -1.59 21.19 -19.50
C VAL A 279 -0.75 19.97 -19.81
N GLU A 280 -0.21 19.32 -18.78
CA GLU A 280 0.58 18.12 -18.92
C GLU A 280 0.22 17.07 -17.86
N VAL A 281 0.36 15.80 -18.25
CA VAL A 281 0.13 14.66 -17.35
C VAL A 281 0.90 13.44 -17.82
N MET A 282 1.37 12.62 -16.89
CA MET A 282 1.79 11.26 -17.17
C MET A 282 0.57 10.35 -17.08
N VAL A 283 0.31 9.56 -18.10
CA VAL A 283 -0.82 8.60 -18.16
C VAL A 283 -0.34 7.19 -18.47
N ARG A 284 -0.94 6.21 -17.83
CA ARG A 284 -0.77 4.79 -18.13
C ARG A 284 -2.13 4.13 -18.20
N LEU A 285 -2.42 3.44 -19.31
CA LEU A 285 -3.64 2.67 -19.50
C LEU A 285 -3.40 1.22 -19.06
N THR A 286 -4.34 0.65 -18.31
CA THR A 286 -4.27 -0.77 -17.92
C THR A 286 -4.63 -1.69 -19.08
N ASP A 287 -5.46 -1.20 -20.01
CA ASP A 287 -5.84 -1.87 -21.26
C ASP A 287 -6.14 -0.84 -22.36
N GLU A 288 -6.15 -1.28 -23.60
CA GLU A 288 -6.36 -0.42 -24.77
C GLU A 288 -7.81 -0.43 -25.31
N SER A 289 -8.75 -1.00 -24.54
CA SER A 289 -10.15 -1.13 -24.96
C SER A 289 -10.92 0.19 -25.01
N GLY A 290 -10.45 1.17 -24.27
CA GLY A 290 -10.98 2.53 -24.23
C GLY A 290 -9.91 3.58 -24.47
N ALA A 291 -9.97 4.65 -23.71
CA ALA A 291 -9.04 5.78 -23.79
C ALA A 291 -8.93 6.48 -22.43
N ALA A 292 -7.81 7.18 -22.18
CA ALA A 292 -7.66 8.05 -21.05
C ALA A 292 -6.60 9.13 -21.33
N GLY A 293 -6.80 10.35 -20.85
CA GLY A 293 -5.85 11.45 -21.05
C GLY A 293 -6.35 12.79 -20.54
N ILE A 294 -5.97 13.85 -21.24
CA ILE A 294 -6.24 15.25 -20.86
C ILE A 294 -7.58 15.71 -21.44
N ILE A 295 -8.34 16.46 -20.65
CA ILE A 295 -9.43 17.33 -21.11
C ILE A 295 -9.06 18.79 -20.85
N PHE A 296 -9.50 19.69 -21.75
CA PHE A 296 -9.23 21.11 -21.65
C PHE A 296 -10.30 21.92 -22.41
N GLY A 297 -10.40 23.21 -22.11
CA GLY A 297 -11.48 24.04 -22.63
C GLY A 297 -12.87 23.55 -22.21
N SER A 298 -12.99 22.92 -21.03
CA SER A 298 -14.22 22.27 -20.58
C SER A 298 -15.17 23.25 -19.90
N ASP A 299 -16.47 23.09 -20.18
CA ASP A 299 -17.55 23.77 -19.45
C ASP A 299 -17.82 23.14 -18.03
N GLY A 300 -17.13 22.07 -17.70
CA GLY A 300 -17.33 21.28 -16.48
C GLY A 300 -18.23 20.06 -16.69
N GLY A 301 -18.71 19.85 -17.93
CA GLY A 301 -19.58 18.76 -18.31
C GLY A 301 -19.16 18.12 -19.64
N ASP A 302 -20.13 17.98 -20.55
CA ASP A 302 -19.95 17.26 -21.80
C ASP A 302 -19.28 18.05 -22.93
N THR A 303 -19.04 19.37 -22.75
CA THR A 303 -18.37 20.22 -23.75
C THR A 303 -16.89 20.39 -23.39
N HIS A 304 -15.99 19.84 -24.19
CA HIS A 304 -14.55 19.93 -23.95
C HIS A 304 -13.73 19.47 -25.16
N TYR A 305 -12.47 19.85 -25.20
CA TYR A 305 -11.46 19.14 -25.99
C TYR A 305 -10.91 17.95 -25.18
N GLY A 306 -10.53 16.87 -25.90
CA GLY A 306 -9.84 15.73 -25.34
C GLY A 306 -8.60 15.35 -26.14
N PHE A 307 -7.46 15.14 -25.46
CA PHE A 307 -6.26 14.57 -26.05
C PHE A 307 -5.85 13.31 -25.28
N TYR A 308 -5.87 12.17 -25.98
CA TYR A 308 -5.67 10.87 -25.33
C TYR A 308 -5.25 9.76 -26.28
N PRO A 309 -4.48 8.75 -25.84
CA PRO A 309 -4.31 7.48 -26.52
C PRO A 309 -5.59 6.63 -26.48
N SER A 310 -5.87 5.95 -27.57
CA SER A 310 -6.97 5.00 -27.73
C SER A 310 -6.62 3.97 -28.81
N ASN A 311 -6.57 2.69 -28.46
CA ASN A 311 -6.22 1.60 -29.37
C ASN A 311 -4.90 1.88 -30.15
N SER A 312 -3.86 2.23 -29.42
CA SER A 312 -2.53 2.59 -29.95
C SER A 312 -2.53 3.77 -30.95
N GLN A 313 -3.54 4.61 -30.91
CA GLN A 313 -3.64 5.86 -31.68
C GLN A 313 -3.82 7.03 -30.71
N LEU A 314 -3.26 8.17 -31.04
CA LEU A 314 -3.51 9.43 -30.34
C LEU A 314 -4.63 10.16 -31.05
N ARG A 315 -5.55 10.71 -30.27
CA ARG A 315 -6.69 11.46 -30.80
C ARG A 315 -6.78 12.83 -30.13
N LEU A 316 -7.02 13.83 -30.95
CA LEU A 316 -7.54 15.12 -30.53
C LEU A 316 -9.03 15.18 -30.92
N THR A 317 -9.88 15.39 -29.94
CA THR A 317 -11.35 15.38 -30.14
C THR A 317 -11.98 16.61 -29.54
N ARG A 318 -13.15 16.98 -30.04
CA ARG A 318 -14.06 17.97 -29.47
C ARG A 318 -15.40 17.31 -29.18
N PHE A 319 -15.86 17.48 -27.97
CA PHE A 319 -17.21 17.13 -27.54
C PHE A 319 -18.00 18.42 -27.31
N GLU A 320 -19.24 18.44 -27.80
CA GLU A 320 -20.16 19.57 -27.70
C GLU A 320 -21.49 19.15 -27.07
N GLY A 321 -21.55 17.97 -26.44
CA GLY A 321 -22.73 17.42 -25.80
C GLY A 321 -22.61 15.95 -25.45
N PRO A 322 -23.70 15.36 -24.90
CA PRO A 322 -23.68 14.01 -24.35
C PRO A 322 -23.77 12.87 -25.37
N SER A 323 -24.13 13.15 -26.62
CA SER A 323 -24.42 12.11 -27.61
C SER A 323 -23.24 11.81 -28.54
N VAL A 324 -23.36 10.71 -29.30
CA VAL A 324 -22.37 10.35 -30.33
C VAL A 324 -22.31 11.37 -31.45
N TYR A 325 -23.39 12.11 -31.70
CA TYR A 325 -23.46 13.11 -32.73
C TYR A 325 -22.75 14.41 -32.37
N ASP A 326 -22.49 14.61 -31.09
CA ASP A 326 -21.80 15.78 -30.55
C ASP A 326 -20.29 15.56 -30.40
N TRP A 327 -19.76 14.45 -30.97
CA TRP A 327 -18.37 14.07 -30.92
C TRP A 327 -17.68 14.21 -32.28
N THR A 328 -16.68 15.07 -32.35
CA THR A 328 -15.85 15.31 -33.52
C THR A 328 -14.41 14.88 -33.26
N ILE A 329 -13.86 14.03 -34.12
CA ILE A 329 -12.43 13.74 -34.14
C ILE A 329 -11.77 14.81 -34.99
N LEU A 330 -11.02 15.73 -34.38
CA LEU A 330 -10.31 16.80 -35.07
C LEU A 330 -9.07 16.27 -35.78
N ASP A 331 -8.35 15.37 -35.15
CA ASP A 331 -7.20 14.67 -35.73
C ASP A 331 -6.91 13.36 -35.01
N GLN A 332 -6.23 12.43 -35.70
CA GLN A 332 -5.86 11.15 -35.15
C GLN A 332 -4.57 10.63 -35.83
N VAL A 333 -3.59 10.19 -35.00
CA VAL A 333 -2.27 9.77 -35.49
C VAL A 333 -1.77 8.51 -34.76
N ARG A 334 -1.01 7.68 -35.45
CA ARG A 334 -0.18 6.65 -34.85
C ARG A 334 1.23 7.21 -34.65
N SER A 335 1.80 6.99 -33.45
CA SER A 335 3.15 7.44 -33.17
C SER A 335 3.98 6.27 -32.62
N SER A 336 5.20 6.15 -33.14
CA SER A 336 6.20 5.19 -32.63
C SER A 336 6.68 5.56 -31.21
N HIS A 337 6.43 6.78 -30.78
CA HIS A 337 6.77 7.25 -29.41
C HIS A 337 5.74 6.83 -28.37
N TYR A 338 4.58 6.25 -28.76
CA TYR A 338 3.60 5.73 -27.82
C TYR A 338 4.06 4.40 -27.20
N ARG A 339 4.07 4.35 -25.88
CA ARG A 339 4.51 3.19 -25.09
C ARG A 339 3.27 2.49 -24.53
N LYS A 340 2.85 1.42 -25.20
CA LYS A 340 1.67 0.65 -24.80
C LYS A 340 1.86 -0.01 -23.43
N GLY A 341 0.90 0.20 -22.51
CA GLY A 341 0.92 -0.36 -21.15
C GLY A 341 1.96 0.27 -20.22
N ASP A 342 2.67 1.30 -20.68
CA ASP A 342 3.67 2.04 -19.91
C ASP A 342 3.28 3.52 -19.78
N TRP A 343 4.02 4.26 -18.97
CA TRP A 343 3.80 5.69 -18.77
C TRP A 343 4.12 6.49 -20.02
N ASN A 344 3.15 7.34 -20.39
CA ASN A 344 3.28 8.28 -21.51
C ASN A 344 3.07 9.71 -21.00
N HIS A 345 3.95 10.63 -21.38
CA HIS A 345 3.80 12.04 -21.11
C HIS A 345 2.92 12.68 -22.17
N LEU A 346 1.72 13.10 -21.80
CA LEU A 346 0.85 13.91 -22.63
C LEU A 346 1.01 15.37 -22.23
N ARG A 347 1.14 16.25 -23.23
CA ARG A 347 1.21 17.69 -23.04
C ARG A 347 0.41 18.40 -24.14
N VAL A 348 -0.42 19.33 -23.74
CA VAL A 348 -1.21 20.19 -24.64
C VAL A 348 -0.82 21.64 -24.41
N VAL A 349 -0.55 22.38 -25.46
CA VAL A 349 -0.42 23.84 -25.45
C VAL A 349 -1.60 24.43 -26.20
N HIS A 350 -2.49 25.07 -25.48
CA HIS A 350 -3.69 25.70 -26.03
C HIS A 350 -3.46 27.20 -26.22
N ARG A 351 -3.32 27.60 -27.49
CA ARG A 351 -3.10 29.00 -27.91
C ARG A 351 -4.36 29.59 -28.53
N PRO A 352 -4.44 30.90 -28.70
CA PRO A 352 -5.59 31.55 -29.34
C PRO A 352 -5.86 31.10 -30.77
N ASP A 353 -4.83 30.57 -31.48
CA ASP A 353 -4.89 30.22 -32.90
C ASP A 353 -4.54 28.77 -33.18
N THR A 354 -3.96 28.02 -32.23
CA THR A 354 -3.54 26.63 -32.42
C THR A 354 -3.65 25.82 -31.11
N ILE A 355 -3.88 24.53 -31.30
CA ILE A 355 -3.79 23.50 -30.26
C ILE A 355 -2.64 22.58 -30.65
N ASP A 356 -1.57 22.55 -29.86
CA ASP A 356 -0.41 21.69 -30.07
C ASP A 356 -0.42 20.56 -29.05
N CYS A 357 -0.44 19.31 -29.54
CA CYS A 357 -0.47 18.11 -28.72
C CYS A 357 0.86 17.35 -28.84
N TYR A 358 1.47 17.08 -27.69
CA TYR A 358 2.76 16.39 -27.59
C TYR A 358 2.60 15.05 -26.87
N LEU A 359 3.33 14.07 -27.37
CA LEU A 359 3.50 12.77 -26.74
C LEU A 359 4.99 12.52 -26.46
N ASN A 360 5.35 12.28 -25.20
CA ASN A 360 6.74 12.04 -24.81
C ASN A 360 7.68 13.09 -25.40
N ASP A 361 7.27 14.36 -25.29
CA ASP A 361 7.94 15.57 -25.76
C ASP A 361 8.00 15.76 -27.30
N VAL A 362 7.37 14.86 -28.09
CA VAL A 362 7.29 14.99 -29.55
C VAL A 362 5.93 15.58 -29.95
N LEU A 363 5.95 16.63 -30.76
CA LEU A 363 4.73 17.20 -31.37
C LEU A 363 4.10 16.15 -32.30
N VAL A 364 2.88 15.72 -32.00
CA VAL A 364 2.20 14.66 -32.73
C VAL A 364 0.94 15.14 -33.49
N ILE A 365 0.24 16.13 -32.94
CA ILE A 365 -0.94 16.74 -33.54
C ILE A 365 -0.87 18.26 -33.37
N GLN A 366 -1.21 18.99 -34.42
CA GLN A 366 -1.44 20.45 -34.42
C GLN A 366 -2.78 20.77 -35.08
N SER A 367 -3.67 21.41 -34.34
CA SER A 367 -5.01 21.79 -34.84
C SER A 367 -5.19 23.32 -34.81
N LYS A 368 -6.01 23.81 -35.75
CA LYS A 368 -6.44 25.21 -35.81
C LYS A 368 -7.88 25.42 -35.32
N ASP A 369 -8.45 24.40 -34.67
CA ASP A 369 -9.78 24.50 -34.08
C ASP A 369 -9.81 25.56 -32.97
N ARG A 370 -10.90 26.36 -32.89
CA ARG A 370 -11.03 27.50 -31.97
C ARG A 370 -12.39 27.61 -31.32
N ASP A 371 -13.17 26.53 -31.37
CA ASP A 371 -14.55 26.61 -30.91
C ASP A 371 -14.67 26.71 -29.39
N LEU A 372 -13.71 26.10 -28.63
CA LEU A 372 -13.66 26.20 -27.18
C LEU A 372 -12.42 26.98 -26.74
N VAL A 373 -12.63 28.29 -26.43
CA VAL A 373 -11.53 29.23 -26.15
C VAL A 373 -11.06 29.18 -24.72
N SER A 374 -11.96 28.93 -23.77
CA SER A 374 -11.68 28.95 -22.32
C SER A 374 -12.46 27.83 -21.63
N GLY A 375 -12.01 27.41 -20.43
CA GLY A 375 -12.71 26.41 -19.66
C GLY A 375 -11.82 25.74 -18.64
N GLN A 376 -12.39 24.76 -17.97
CA GLN A 376 -11.67 23.93 -17.02
C GLN A 376 -10.71 22.97 -17.76
N VAL A 377 -9.73 22.50 -17.02
CA VAL A 377 -8.80 21.46 -17.46
C VAL A 377 -8.89 20.26 -16.54
N GLY A 378 -8.47 19.10 -16.99
CA GLY A 378 -8.54 17.92 -16.16
C GLY A 378 -8.09 16.65 -16.88
N ILE A 379 -8.52 15.53 -16.33
CA ILE A 379 -8.26 14.20 -16.84
C ILE A 379 -9.57 13.46 -17.10
N THR A 380 -9.54 12.52 -18.04
CA THR A 380 -10.71 11.75 -18.43
C THR A 380 -10.35 10.30 -18.76
N LYS A 381 -11.35 9.45 -18.69
CA LYS A 381 -11.28 8.09 -19.22
C LYS A 381 -12.57 7.69 -19.94
N PHE A 382 -12.51 6.68 -20.77
CA PHE A 382 -13.62 6.17 -21.57
C PHE A 382 -13.73 4.65 -21.46
N ARG A 383 -14.96 4.12 -21.55
CA ARG A 383 -15.30 2.69 -21.49
C ARG A 383 -14.88 2.02 -20.17
N GLN A 384 -14.43 0.77 -20.23
CA GLN A 384 -13.95 0.02 -19.07
C GLN A 384 -12.45 0.18 -18.80
N THR A 385 -11.73 0.92 -19.63
CA THR A 385 -10.28 1.12 -19.43
C THR A 385 -10.01 1.70 -18.06
N GLY A 386 -9.22 1.01 -17.28
CA GLY A 386 -8.59 1.58 -16.09
C GLY A 386 -7.39 2.43 -16.51
N ALA A 387 -7.19 3.54 -15.82
CA ALA A 387 -6.05 4.41 -16.08
C ALA A 387 -5.46 4.96 -14.80
N GLU A 388 -4.15 5.20 -14.85
CA GLU A 388 -3.42 5.90 -13.80
C GLU A 388 -2.82 7.17 -14.38
N PHE A 389 -2.87 8.24 -13.58
CA PHE A 389 -2.34 9.55 -13.89
C PHE A 389 -1.39 10.00 -12.79
N MET A 390 -0.33 10.74 -13.15
CA MET A 390 0.56 11.40 -12.19
C MET A 390 1.14 12.66 -12.78
N SER A 391 1.71 13.53 -11.93
CA SER A 391 2.38 14.76 -12.34
C SER A 391 1.50 15.68 -13.20
N PHE A 392 0.21 15.78 -12.86
CA PHE A 392 -0.68 16.72 -13.54
C PHE A 392 -0.26 18.16 -13.21
N ARG A 393 -0.05 18.99 -14.22
CA ARG A 393 0.39 20.37 -14.09
C ARG A 393 -0.32 21.27 -15.10
N VAL A 394 -0.58 22.48 -14.65
CA VAL A 394 -1.12 23.57 -15.49
C VAL A 394 -0.16 24.75 -15.37
N ARG A 395 0.18 25.39 -16.49
CA ARG A 395 1.03 26.58 -16.55
C ARG A 395 0.40 27.61 -17.49
N GLU A 396 0.34 28.86 -17.06
CA GLU A 396 -0.19 29.98 -17.83
C GLU A 396 0.91 30.92 -18.33
N ASP A 397 2.05 31.02 -17.61
CA ASP A 397 3.14 31.92 -17.93
C ASP A 397 4.45 31.18 -18.24
N GLY A 398 5.27 31.76 -19.13
CA GLY A 398 6.72 31.49 -19.19
C GLY A 398 7.15 30.22 -19.93
N PHE A 399 6.31 29.62 -20.79
CA PHE A 399 6.86 28.66 -21.75
C PHE A 399 7.42 29.41 -22.97
N ALA A 400 8.69 29.78 -22.86
CA ALA A 400 9.43 30.31 -24.00
C ALA A 400 9.53 29.24 -25.07
N GLU A 401 8.97 29.49 -26.24
CA GLU A 401 9.02 28.58 -27.40
C GLU A 401 10.45 28.12 -27.74
N SER A 402 11.46 28.92 -27.37
CA SER A 402 12.87 28.63 -27.64
C SER A 402 13.49 27.56 -26.74
N GLU A 403 13.01 27.35 -25.51
CA GLU A 403 13.62 26.37 -24.59
C GLU A 403 13.15 24.92 -24.88
N VAL A 404 11.88 24.76 -25.27
CA VAL A 404 11.31 23.43 -25.57
C VAL A 404 11.86 22.91 -26.90
N THR A 405 11.87 23.69 -27.96
CA THR A 405 12.38 23.28 -29.27
C THR A 405 13.90 23.08 -29.29
N HIS A 406 14.65 23.86 -28.52
CA HIS A 406 16.10 23.73 -28.44
C HIS A 406 16.53 22.51 -27.59
N ALA A 407 15.87 22.29 -26.46
CA ALA A 407 16.10 21.10 -25.61
C ALA A 407 15.71 19.80 -26.33
N ASP A 408 14.58 19.79 -27.06
CA ASP A 408 14.13 18.64 -27.82
C ASP A 408 15.03 18.37 -29.04
N GLY A 409 15.52 19.39 -29.72
CA GLY A 409 16.50 19.26 -30.81
C GLY A 409 17.82 18.66 -30.32
N LEU A 410 18.37 19.15 -29.20
CA LEU A 410 19.58 18.62 -28.59
C LEU A 410 19.39 17.18 -28.08
N ARG A 411 18.20 16.85 -27.57
CA ARG A 411 17.87 15.49 -27.13
C ARG A 411 17.83 14.53 -28.32
N GLN A 412 17.13 14.89 -29.41
CA GLN A 412 17.04 14.08 -30.63
C GLN A 412 18.45 13.88 -31.26
N GLU A 413 19.28 14.91 -31.29
CA GLU A 413 20.68 14.79 -31.78
C GLU A 413 21.48 13.83 -30.89
N ARG A 414 21.34 13.89 -29.56
CA ARG A 414 22.00 12.96 -28.63
C ARG A 414 21.49 11.54 -28.79
N GLU A 415 20.18 11.33 -28.90
CA GLU A 415 19.58 10.02 -29.14
C GLU A 415 20.07 9.42 -30.45
N LYS A 416 20.11 10.21 -31.53
CA LYS A 416 20.65 9.80 -32.83
C LYS A 416 22.14 9.45 -32.72
N ALA A 417 22.93 10.28 -32.08
CA ALA A 417 24.37 10.05 -31.90
C ALA A 417 24.65 8.78 -31.08
N LEU A 418 23.87 8.52 -30.02
CA LEU A 418 23.99 7.29 -29.20
C LEU A 418 23.60 6.05 -30.02
N LEU A 419 22.54 6.11 -30.80
CA LEU A 419 22.12 5.02 -31.68
C LEU A 419 23.16 4.74 -32.77
N GLU A 420 23.68 5.77 -33.43
CA GLU A 420 24.74 5.66 -34.43
C GLU A 420 26.02 5.07 -33.83
N ALA A 421 26.45 5.53 -32.65
CA ALA A 421 27.61 5.00 -31.94
C ALA A 421 27.47 3.51 -31.60
N TYR A 422 26.26 3.09 -31.10
CA TYR A 422 25.97 1.69 -30.82
C TYR A 422 25.99 0.83 -32.11
N LEU A 423 25.38 1.33 -33.20
CA LEU A 423 25.34 0.61 -34.49
C LEU A 423 26.72 0.48 -35.13
N MET A 424 27.64 1.47 -34.94
CA MET A 424 29.01 1.42 -35.39
C MET A 424 29.84 0.43 -34.58
N ASP A 425 29.68 0.38 -33.27
CA ASP A 425 30.44 -0.52 -32.39
C ASP A 425 29.98 -1.98 -32.51
N SER A 426 28.67 -2.22 -32.76
CA SER A 426 28.11 -3.56 -32.93
C SER A 426 28.40 -4.23 -34.29
N GLY A 427 29.21 -3.59 -35.15
CA GLY A 427 29.70 -4.10 -36.43
C GLY A 427 28.60 -4.45 -37.43
N ASN A 428 28.37 -3.55 -38.36
CA ASN A 428 27.62 -3.72 -39.63
C ASN A 428 26.15 -4.14 -39.55
N LEU A 429 25.27 -3.17 -39.46
CA LEU A 429 24.04 -3.26 -40.27
C LEU A 429 24.47 -3.22 -41.75
N PRO A 430 24.01 -4.15 -42.60
CA PRO A 430 24.29 -4.05 -44.03
C PRO A 430 23.69 -2.75 -44.52
N THR A 431 24.55 -1.77 -44.81
CA THR A 431 24.15 -0.59 -45.59
C THR A 431 23.70 -1.09 -46.93
N SER A 432 22.45 -0.81 -47.29
CA SER A 432 21.80 -0.98 -48.61
C SER A 432 22.54 -1.96 -49.54
N GLY A 433 21.94 -3.12 -49.81
CA GLY A 433 22.51 -4.12 -50.71
C GLY A 433 22.99 -3.51 -52.03
N GLY A 434 24.28 -3.35 -52.14
CA GLY A 434 24.91 -3.23 -53.43
C GLY A 434 24.80 -4.58 -54.14
N GLY A 435 23.79 -4.73 -54.99
CA GLY A 435 23.61 -5.89 -55.83
C GLY A 435 22.30 -6.65 -55.59
N GLY A 436 21.18 -6.13 -55.98
CA GLY A 436 19.96 -6.83 -56.40
C GLY A 436 19.37 -7.99 -55.60
N GLU A 437 19.98 -8.41 -54.49
CA GLU A 437 19.47 -9.50 -53.64
C GLU A 437 18.42 -8.98 -52.64
N LYS A 438 17.27 -9.63 -52.66
CA LYS A 438 16.20 -9.36 -51.68
C LYS A 438 16.60 -9.89 -50.30
N TRP A 439 16.43 -9.09 -49.28
CA TRP A 439 16.58 -9.48 -47.88
C TRP A 439 15.75 -10.72 -47.55
N THR A 440 16.36 -11.69 -46.91
CA THR A 440 15.68 -12.93 -46.45
C THR A 440 14.99 -12.70 -45.12
N SER A 441 14.07 -13.60 -44.79
CA SER A 441 13.43 -13.64 -43.46
C SER A 441 14.46 -13.78 -42.32
N GLU A 442 15.60 -14.44 -42.59
CA GLU A 442 16.68 -14.62 -41.62
C GLU A 442 17.45 -13.32 -41.39
N ASP A 443 17.72 -12.51 -42.43
CA ASP A 443 18.35 -11.21 -42.28
C ASP A 443 17.52 -10.27 -41.40
N TYR A 444 16.21 -10.25 -41.59
CA TYR A 444 15.30 -9.46 -40.74
C TYR A 444 15.29 -9.95 -39.26
N ARG A 445 15.36 -11.28 -39.02
CA ARG A 445 15.45 -11.82 -37.66
C ARG A 445 16.77 -11.42 -36.99
N GLN A 446 17.89 -11.52 -37.67
CA GLN A 446 19.20 -11.14 -37.16
C GLN A 446 19.28 -9.65 -36.80
N VAL A 447 18.73 -8.79 -37.66
CA VAL A 447 18.63 -7.36 -37.36
C VAL A 447 17.72 -7.11 -36.16
N ALA A 448 16.56 -7.78 -36.08
CA ALA A 448 15.67 -7.66 -34.93
C ALA A 448 16.31 -8.07 -33.61
N GLU A 449 17.10 -9.15 -33.61
CA GLU A 449 17.86 -9.59 -32.41
C GLU A 449 18.96 -8.60 -32.02
N LYS A 450 19.67 -8.02 -32.97
CA LYS A 450 20.66 -6.97 -32.70
C LYS A 450 20.02 -5.72 -32.11
N LEU A 451 18.89 -5.27 -32.67
CA LEU A 451 18.15 -4.11 -32.17
C LEU A 451 17.60 -4.37 -30.76
N LYS A 452 17.13 -5.59 -30.47
CA LYS A 452 16.66 -6.00 -29.14
C LYS A 452 17.80 -5.98 -28.11
N LYS A 453 18.98 -6.49 -28.46
CA LYS A 453 20.16 -6.42 -27.61
C LYS A 453 20.57 -4.96 -27.35
N GLY A 454 20.52 -4.10 -28.38
CA GLY A 454 20.77 -2.67 -28.25
C GLY A 454 19.78 -1.98 -27.32
N ALA A 455 18.52 -2.27 -27.46
CA ALA A 455 17.47 -1.72 -26.59
C ALA A 455 17.68 -2.13 -25.12
N ASN A 456 18.04 -3.39 -24.84
CA ASN A 456 18.37 -3.85 -23.49
C ASN A 456 19.61 -3.14 -22.94
N PHE A 457 20.69 -3.03 -23.72
CA PHE A 457 21.88 -2.30 -23.32
C PHE A 457 21.59 -0.85 -22.92
N PHE A 458 20.83 -0.12 -23.75
CA PHE A 458 20.46 1.27 -23.41
C PHE A 458 19.56 1.36 -22.19
N LYS A 459 18.64 0.40 -22.01
CA LYS A 459 17.81 0.34 -20.82
C LYS A 459 18.65 0.15 -19.54
N GLU A 460 19.54 -0.83 -19.53
CA GLU A 460 20.45 -1.10 -18.41
C GLU A 460 21.35 0.13 -18.13
N LYS A 461 21.84 0.78 -19.19
CA LYS A 461 22.68 1.99 -19.05
C LYS A 461 21.89 3.17 -18.49
N ALA A 462 20.64 3.35 -18.90
CA ALA A 462 19.76 4.37 -18.36
C ALA A 462 19.47 4.13 -16.87
N GLU A 463 19.17 2.89 -16.48
CA GLU A 463 18.96 2.51 -15.09
C GLU A 463 20.21 2.73 -14.24
N GLN A 464 21.39 2.33 -14.75
CA GLN A 464 22.67 2.55 -14.08
C GLN A 464 22.95 4.04 -13.87
N THR A 465 22.83 4.85 -14.93
CA THR A 465 23.06 6.30 -14.86
C THR A 465 22.09 6.98 -13.90
N HIS A 466 20.83 6.54 -13.88
CA HIS A 466 19.86 7.04 -12.93
C HIS A 466 20.29 6.74 -11.48
N ARG A 467 20.66 5.49 -11.18
CA ARG A 467 21.13 5.07 -9.84
C ARG A 467 22.37 5.85 -9.40
N GLU A 468 23.34 6.04 -10.30
CA GLU A 468 24.54 6.86 -10.04
C GLU A 468 24.14 8.31 -9.68
N THR A 469 23.23 8.93 -10.43
CA THR A 469 22.72 10.28 -10.16
C THR A 469 22.06 10.39 -8.77
N ILE A 470 21.26 9.36 -8.37
CA ILE A 470 20.65 9.33 -7.04
C ILE A 470 21.67 9.17 -5.94
N ALA A 471 22.66 8.28 -6.15
CA ALA A 471 23.75 8.07 -5.19
C ALA A 471 24.57 9.35 -4.95
N GLU A 472 24.95 10.07 -6.03
CA GLU A 472 25.66 11.35 -5.95
C GLU A 472 24.84 12.42 -5.20
N ALA A 473 23.54 12.49 -5.46
CA ALA A 473 22.66 13.45 -4.81
C ALA A 473 22.51 13.17 -3.30
N LEU A 474 22.38 11.90 -2.91
CA LEU A 474 22.37 11.49 -1.51
C LEU A 474 23.72 11.76 -0.84
N GLN A 475 24.82 11.41 -1.49
CA GLN A 475 26.16 11.69 -0.99
C GLN A 475 26.37 13.18 -0.73
N LYS A 476 25.99 14.04 -1.67
CA LYS A 476 26.05 15.51 -1.52
C LYS A 476 25.21 16.00 -0.34
N MET A 477 24.03 15.42 -0.13
CA MET A 477 23.15 15.77 0.98
C MET A 477 23.82 15.49 2.33
N PHE A 478 24.50 14.36 2.49
CA PHE A 478 25.20 13.96 3.71
C PHE A 478 26.58 14.60 3.90
N GLN A 479 27.07 15.37 2.93
CA GLN A 479 28.24 16.26 3.11
C GLN A 479 27.87 17.54 3.86
N SER A 480 26.59 17.87 3.94
CA SER A 480 26.06 19.01 4.70
C SER A 480 26.08 18.72 6.22
N PRO A 481 26.09 19.74 7.09
CA PRO A 481 26.00 19.54 8.54
C PRO A 481 24.75 18.69 8.91
N GLU A 482 24.89 17.78 9.86
CA GLU A 482 23.85 16.82 10.28
C GLU A 482 22.49 17.50 10.55
N GLY A 483 22.47 18.66 11.20
CA GLY A 483 21.25 19.42 11.51
C GLY A 483 20.53 19.97 10.27
N SER A 484 21.18 20.08 9.12
CA SER A 484 20.60 20.58 7.87
C SER A 484 20.14 19.45 6.93
N VAL A 485 20.42 18.21 7.25
CA VAL A 485 19.99 17.06 6.45
C VAL A 485 18.49 16.83 6.63
N ASP A 486 17.75 16.86 5.53
CA ASP A 486 16.33 16.52 5.50
C ASP A 486 16.17 14.99 5.38
N LEU A 487 15.77 14.34 6.50
CA LEU A 487 15.61 12.89 6.57
C LEU A 487 14.46 12.39 5.69
N LEU A 488 13.35 13.15 5.61
CA LEU A 488 12.20 12.84 4.74
C LEU A 488 12.65 12.78 3.28
N LYS A 489 13.35 13.83 2.84
CA LYS A 489 13.87 13.91 1.48
C LYS A 489 14.85 12.78 1.18
N ALA A 490 15.79 12.48 2.10
CA ALA A 490 16.75 11.39 1.93
C ALA A 490 16.06 10.02 1.78
N ALA A 491 15.05 9.74 2.62
CA ALA A 491 14.26 8.51 2.54
C ALA A 491 13.45 8.39 1.24
N LEU A 492 12.90 9.50 0.74
CA LEU A 492 12.22 9.52 -0.56
C LEU A 492 13.19 9.34 -1.75
N TRP A 493 14.44 9.75 -1.61
CA TRP A 493 15.45 9.52 -2.64
C TRP A 493 15.88 8.06 -2.74
N ILE A 494 15.83 7.27 -1.65
CA ILE A 494 15.93 5.80 -1.71
C ILE A 494 14.81 5.23 -2.60
N ALA A 495 13.59 5.70 -2.46
CA ALA A 495 12.49 5.24 -3.32
C ALA A 495 12.71 5.64 -4.79
N ARG A 496 13.27 6.81 -5.06
CA ARG A 496 13.61 7.25 -6.43
C ARG A 496 14.69 6.38 -7.08
N HIS A 497 15.59 5.78 -6.30
CA HIS A 497 16.60 4.89 -6.84
C HIS A 497 16.01 3.74 -7.68
N ASP A 498 14.84 3.22 -7.26
CA ASP A 498 14.16 2.11 -7.94
C ASP A 498 12.92 2.55 -8.72
N GLN A 499 12.47 3.78 -8.53
CA GLN A 499 11.28 4.37 -9.14
C GLN A 499 11.64 5.68 -9.83
N PRO A 500 12.26 5.65 -11.04
CA PRO A 500 12.75 6.86 -11.73
C PRO A 500 11.67 7.92 -11.98
N SER A 501 10.42 7.51 -12.13
CA SER A 501 9.29 8.40 -12.35
C SER A 501 8.71 9.02 -11.07
N LEU A 502 9.28 8.71 -9.88
CA LEU A 502 8.80 9.24 -8.62
C LEU A 502 9.14 10.72 -8.49
N ASP A 503 8.14 11.58 -8.31
CA ASP A 503 8.34 12.96 -7.88
C ASP A 503 8.32 13.04 -6.34
N ALA A 504 9.48 13.24 -5.74
CA ALA A 504 9.61 13.33 -4.29
C ALA A 504 8.90 14.57 -3.71
N SER A 505 8.70 15.61 -4.51
CA SER A 505 8.06 16.85 -4.07
C SER A 505 6.58 16.63 -3.68
N ASP A 506 5.88 15.76 -4.39
CA ASP A 506 4.48 15.42 -4.09
C ASP A 506 4.34 14.84 -2.67
N TYR A 507 5.27 13.97 -2.28
CA TYR A 507 5.28 13.34 -0.94
C TYR A 507 5.72 14.28 0.16
N ILE A 508 6.66 15.19 -0.13
CA ILE A 508 7.07 16.24 0.80
C ILE A 508 5.87 17.15 1.09
N HIS A 509 5.15 17.61 0.06
CA HIS A 509 3.93 18.41 0.21
C HIS A 509 2.84 17.67 0.98
N GLU A 510 2.68 16.34 0.76
CA GLU A 510 1.72 15.55 1.52
C GLU A 510 2.06 15.51 3.02
N VAL A 511 3.33 15.29 3.37
CA VAL A 511 3.76 15.32 4.78
C VAL A 511 3.62 16.74 5.38
N GLU A 512 3.83 17.79 4.60
CA GLU A 512 3.56 19.19 5.02
C GLU A 512 2.07 19.41 5.27
N ARG A 513 1.20 18.91 4.39
CA ARG A 513 -0.25 18.96 4.57
C ARG A 513 -0.69 18.21 5.83
N MET A 514 -0.12 17.03 6.10
CA MET A 514 -0.36 16.28 7.33
C MET A 514 0.05 17.09 8.56
N ALA A 515 1.23 17.70 8.55
CA ALA A 515 1.73 18.51 9.65
C ALA A 515 0.83 19.72 9.91
N LEU A 516 0.38 20.41 8.87
CA LEU A 516 -0.58 21.52 8.99
C LEU A 516 -1.92 21.06 9.57
N ALA A 517 -2.44 19.90 9.14
CA ALA A 517 -3.67 19.33 9.68
C ALA A 517 -3.56 19.00 11.17
N ILE A 518 -2.40 18.55 11.62
CA ILE A 518 -2.11 18.32 13.04
C ILE A 518 -2.03 19.65 13.81
N GLN A 519 -1.25 20.62 13.33
CA GLN A 519 -1.06 21.92 13.97
C GLN A 519 -2.37 22.70 14.10
N ASN A 520 -3.26 22.63 13.13
CA ASN A 520 -4.57 23.30 13.15
C ASN A 520 -5.49 22.83 14.29
N ARG A 521 -5.18 21.70 14.93
CA ARG A 521 -5.92 21.16 16.09
C ARG A 521 -5.40 21.68 17.41
N TRP A 522 -4.21 22.24 17.42
CA TRP A 522 -3.61 22.76 18.64
C TRP A 522 -4.29 24.07 19.07
N LYS A 523 -5.06 23.96 20.14
CA LYS A 523 -5.67 25.12 20.82
C LYS A 523 -4.86 25.40 22.06
N GLU A 524 -4.37 26.61 22.19
CA GLU A 524 -3.58 27.03 23.37
C GLU A 524 -4.37 26.86 24.69
N PRO A 525 -3.78 26.37 25.78
CA PRO A 525 -2.39 25.89 25.88
C PRO A 525 -2.26 24.37 25.62
N PHE A 526 -1.46 23.97 24.61
CA PHE A 526 -1.09 22.57 24.37
C PHE A 526 0.31 22.29 24.91
N SER A 527 0.45 21.28 25.80
CA SER A 527 1.77 20.85 26.25
C SER A 527 2.51 20.11 25.13
N GLN A 528 3.84 20.01 25.25
CA GLN A 528 4.67 19.27 24.32
C GLN A 528 4.21 17.80 24.19
N ASP A 529 3.85 17.17 25.31
CA ASP A 529 3.37 15.78 25.32
C ASP A 529 2.03 15.62 24.60
N GLN A 530 1.12 16.60 24.76
CA GLN A 530 -0.15 16.61 24.02
C GLN A 530 0.05 16.83 22.52
N LYS A 531 1.06 17.60 22.11
CA LYS A 531 1.42 17.76 20.71
C LYS A 531 1.93 16.46 20.10
N VAL A 532 2.79 15.73 20.83
CA VAL A 532 3.25 14.41 20.39
C VAL A 532 2.07 13.43 20.32
N GLU A 533 1.18 13.41 21.32
CA GLU A 533 -0.01 12.56 21.30
C GLU A 533 -0.94 12.88 20.12
N SER A 534 -1.04 14.14 19.71
CA SER A 534 -1.85 14.53 18.55
C SER A 534 -1.28 13.97 17.25
N ILE A 535 0.04 13.81 17.11
CA ILE A 535 0.66 13.15 15.94
C ILE A 535 0.34 11.65 15.95
N ILE A 536 0.44 11.00 17.11
CA ILE A 536 0.10 9.58 17.28
C ILE A 536 -1.36 9.35 16.90
N THR A 537 -2.27 10.13 17.47
CA THR A 537 -3.71 10.05 17.17
C THR A 537 -3.98 10.26 15.68
N TYR A 538 -3.37 11.30 15.09
CA TYR A 538 -3.54 11.58 13.66
C TYR A 538 -3.10 10.41 12.78
N LEU A 539 -1.91 9.85 13.02
CA LEU A 539 -1.39 8.75 12.20
C LEU A 539 -2.18 7.46 12.41
N PHE A 540 -2.25 6.99 13.66
CA PHE A 540 -2.65 5.61 13.94
C PHE A 540 -4.15 5.45 14.20
N VAL A 541 -4.82 6.46 14.76
CA VAL A 541 -6.26 6.38 15.05
C VAL A 541 -7.10 6.92 13.90
N GLU A 542 -6.74 8.10 13.37
CA GLU A 542 -7.59 8.78 12.38
C GLU A 542 -7.24 8.41 10.95
N ASN A 543 -5.96 8.18 10.65
CA ASN A 543 -5.49 7.86 9.31
C ASN A 543 -5.05 6.41 9.13
N GLY A 544 -5.24 5.54 10.12
CA GLY A 544 -5.07 4.09 9.99
C GLY A 544 -3.66 3.62 9.64
N PHE A 545 -2.61 4.40 9.95
CA PHE A 545 -1.24 3.88 9.80
C PHE A 545 -1.01 2.72 10.76
N HIS A 546 -0.26 1.72 10.35
CA HIS A 546 0.03 0.54 11.17
C HIS A 546 1.32 -0.16 10.74
N GLY A 547 1.84 -1.01 11.61
CA GLY A 547 2.93 -1.92 11.26
C GLY A 547 2.46 -3.02 10.30
N SER A 548 3.34 -3.45 9.41
CA SER A 548 3.07 -4.58 8.53
C SER A 548 3.27 -5.90 9.27
N PHE A 549 2.20 -6.44 9.83
CA PHE A 549 2.24 -7.71 10.58
C PHE A 549 2.10 -8.94 9.67
N THR A 550 1.32 -8.84 8.63
CA THR A 550 0.99 -9.97 7.74
C THR A 550 1.91 -10.07 6.54
N ASP A 551 2.49 -8.95 6.11
CA ASP A 551 3.33 -8.84 4.91
C ASP A 551 4.64 -8.09 5.22
N TYR A 552 5.28 -8.48 6.32
CA TYR A 552 6.45 -7.78 6.86
C TYR A 552 7.59 -7.64 5.84
N GLN A 553 7.83 -8.67 5.03
CA GLN A 553 8.93 -8.71 4.08
C GLN A 553 8.60 -8.10 2.71
N HIS A 554 7.45 -7.43 2.54
CA HIS A 554 7.12 -6.79 1.28
C HIS A 554 7.98 -5.52 1.06
N ALA A 555 8.56 -5.37 -0.14
CA ALA A 555 9.46 -4.24 -0.48
C ALA A 555 8.82 -2.86 -0.22
N SER A 556 7.52 -2.71 -0.47
CA SER A 556 6.79 -1.45 -0.26
C SER A 556 6.89 -0.93 1.17
N ASN A 557 7.08 -1.81 2.16
CA ASN A 557 7.23 -1.41 3.56
C ASN A 557 8.53 -0.64 3.84
N SER A 558 9.53 -0.79 2.96
CA SER A 558 10.84 -0.13 3.06
C SER A 558 10.90 1.19 2.30
N TYR A 559 9.96 1.48 1.40
CA TYR A 559 9.89 2.72 0.64
C TYR A 559 8.94 3.72 1.31
N LEU A 560 9.46 4.86 1.74
CA LEU A 560 8.67 5.85 2.47
C LEU A 560 7.46 6.37 1.69
N ASN A 561 7.58 6.55 0.36
CA ASN A 561 6.46 6.91 -0.49
C ASN A 561 5.34 5.86 -0.44
N LYS A 562 5.69 4.58 -0.43
CA LYS A 562 4.72 3.49 -0.33
C LYS A 562 4.07 3.41 1.05
N VAL A 563 4.86 3.65 2.10
CA VAL A 563 4.33 3.72 3.47
C VAL A 563 3.31 4.87 3.60
N ILE A 564 3.58 6.03 3.00
CA ILE A 564 2.62 7.14 2.97
C ILE A 564 1.37 6.78 2.17
N GLU A 565 1.50 6.07 1.05
CA GLU A 565 0.39 5.63 0.20
C GLU A 565 -0.46 4.53 0.86
N ASP A 566 0.19 3.50 1.36
CA ASP A 566 -0.43 2.25 1.81
C ASP A 566 -0.79 2.29 3.30
N ARG A 567 -0.28 3.27 4.05
CA ARG A 567 -0.44 3.43 5.52
C ARG A 567 0.13 2.25 6.32
N GLU A 568 0.97 1.46 5.70
CA GLU A 568 1.56 0.25 6.24
C GLU A 568 3.07 0.29 6.05
N GLY A 569 3.85 -0.02 7.11
CA GLY A 569 5.30 0.11 7.04
C GLY A 569 6.08 -0.73 8.05
N LEU A 570 7.40 -0.71 7.89
CA LEU A 570 8.34 -1.27 8.87
C LEU A 570 8.50 -0.34 10.08
N PRO A 571 9.02 -0.85 11.20
CA PRO A 571 9.32 -0.01 12.37
C PRO A 571 10.13 1.24 12.02
N ILE A 572 11.16 1.10 11.17
CA ILE A 572 12.03 2.21 10.78
C ILE A 572 11.33 3.22 9.86
N THR A 573 10.53 2.79 8.89
CA THR A 573 9.86 3.71 7.95
C THR A 573 8.72 4.49 8.61
N LEU A 574 7.97 3.87 9.51
CA LEU A 574 6.98 4.56 10.34
C LEU A 574 7.65 5.56 11.28
N SER A 575 8.80 5.22 11.85
CA SER A 575 9.57 6.12 12.71
C SER A 575 10.13 7.31 11.94
N VAL A 576 10.62 7.11 10.72
CA VAL A 576 11.08 8.19 9.84
C VAL A 576 9.94 9.15 9.50
N LEU A 577 8.76 8.64 9.15
CA LEU A 577 7.58 9.47 8.90
C LEU A 577 7.17 10.27 10.15
N PHE A 578 7.13 9.62 11.30
CA PHE A 578 6.79 10.27 12.57
C PHE A 578 7.79 11.37 12.96
N MET A 579 9.09 11.10 12.83
CA MET A 579 10.14 12.09 13.09
C MET A 579 10.05 13.27 12.12
N ALA A 580 9.77 13.03 10.84
CA ALA A 580 9.58 14.08 9.85
C ALA A 580 8.37 14.96 10.17
N LEU A 581 7.25 14.37 10.61
CA LEU A 581 6.08 15.12 11.07
C LEU A 581 6.38 15.92 12.34
N ALA A 582 7.07 15.33 13.32
CA ALA A 582 7.48 16.03 14.53
C ALA A 582 8.38 17.23 14.21
N GLU A 583 9.37 17.06 13.33
CA GLU A 583 10.26 18.16 12.87
C GLU A 583 9.46 19.26 12.18
N LYS A 584 8.56 18.93 11.25
CA LYS A 584 7.69 19.90 10.56
C LYS A 584 6.69 20.58 11.51
N CYS A 585 6.31 19.93 12.58
CA CYS A 585 5.49 20.48 13.65
C CYS A 585 6.29 21.30 14.68
N GLY A 586 7.61 21.44 14.52
CA GLY A 586 8.48 22.20 15.43
C GLY A 586 8.75 21.51 16.77
N LEU A 587 8.71 20.16 16.79
CA LEU A 587 9.01 19.35 17.97
C LEU A 587 10.39 18.71 17.85
N ASP A 588 11.29 19.11 18.72
CA ASP A 588 12.69 18.61 18.78
C ASP A 588 12.90 17.53 19.86
N CYS A 589 11.85 17.21 20.62
CA CYS A 589 11.86 16.22 21.70
C CYS A 589 11.86 14.75 21.24
N ILE A 590 11.70 14.49 19.96
CA ILE A 590 11.66 13.14 19.41
C ILE A 590 13.03 12.77 18.85
N LYS A 591 13.57 11.63 19.29
CA LYS A 591 14.87 11.11 18.83
C LYS A 591 14.74 9.64 18.42
N PRO A 592 15.51 9.17 17.43
CA PRO A 592 15.52 7.78 17.03
C PRO A 592 16.09 6.87 18.13
N LEU A 593 15.54 5.65 18.22
CA LEU A 593 16.02 4.58 19.09
C LEU A 593 16.13 3.28 18.27
N PRO A 594 17.30 3.00 17.71
CA PRO A 594 17.54 1.73 17.02
C PRO A 594 17.70 0.61 18.05
N LEU A 595 16.96 -0.48 17.83
CA LEU A 595 17.06 -1.70 18.63
C LEU A 595 17.42 -2.89 17.71
N PRO A 596 18.03 -3.96 18.27
CA PRO A 596 18.22 -5.21 17.54
C PRO A 596 16.87 -5.73 17.04
N GLY A 597 16.74 -5.95 15.72
CA GLY A 597 15.50 -6.43 15.09
C GLY A 597 14.31 -5.48 15.13
N HIS A 598 14.45 -4.25 15.69
CA HIS A 598 13.37 -3.27 15.78
C HIS A 598 13.88 -1.83 15.65
N PHE A 599 12.95 -0.87 15.50
CA PHE A 599 13.28 0.56 15.47
C PHE A 599 12.14 1.33 16.13
N MET A 600 12.45 2.11 17.13
CA MET A 600 11.49 2.92 17.89
C MET A 600 11.93 4.38 17.92
N VAL A 601 11.16 5.23 18.57
CA VAL A 601 11.58 6.58 18.90
C VAL A 601 11.52 6.78 20.42
N ARG A 602 12.31 7.72 20.93
CA ARG A 602 12.23 8.19 22.30
C ARG A 602 11.77 9.63 22.33
N GLN A 603 10.91 9.93 23.27
CA GLN A 603 10.43 11.27 23.57
C GLN A 603 11.05 11.76 24.88
N GLN A 604 11.63 12.97 24.85
CA GLN A 604 11.97 13.67 26.06
C GLN A 604 10.70 14.38 26.59
N LEU A 605 10.26 13.99 27.78
CA LEU A 605 9.07 14.55 28.42
C LEU A 605 9.38 15.92 29.02
N ALA A 606 8.34 16.72 29.25
CA ALA A 606 8.45 18.00 29.94
C ALA A 606 8.99 17.88 31.39
N SER A 607 8.85 16.71 32.02
CA SER A 607 9.45 16.39 33.33
C SER A 607 10.97 16.23 33.32
N GLY A 608 11.56 16.06 32.10
CA GLY A 608 12.98 15.71 31.93
C GLY A 608 13.22 14.19 31.78
N ASP A 609 12.21 13.36 32.00
CA ASP A 609 12.27 11.92 31.83
C ASP A 609 12.22 11.55 30.33
N GLU A 610 12.67 10.34 29.98
CA GLU A 610 12.54 9.80 28.63
C GLU A 610 11.51 8.67 28.58
N GLN A 611 10.71 8.61 27.51
CA GLN A 611 9.76 7.57 27.24
C GLN A 611 9.96 7.01 25.84
N VAL A 612 9.87 5.70 25.68
CA VAL A 612 9.96 5.02 24.39
C VAL A 612 8.57 4.93 23.76
N ILE A 613 8.51 5.12 22.43
CA ILE A 613 7.28 5.00 21.64
C ILE A 613 7.52 3.98 20.52
N ASP A 614 6.74 2.91 20.54
CA ASP A 614 6.73 1.90 19.46
C ASP A 614 5.68 2.27 18.41
N LEU A 615 6.14 2.79 17.28
CA LEU A 615 5.27 3.24 16.19
C LEU A 615 4.76 2.07 15.34
N PHE A 616 5.43 0.92 15.39
CA PHE A 616 4.97 -0.28 14.71
C PHE A 616 3.72 -0.86 15.42
N GLU A 617 3.67 -0.74 16.74
CA GLU A 617 2.53 -1.10 17.59
C GLU A 617 1.56 0.09 17.81
N GLY A 618 1.41 0.97 16.80
CA GLY A 618 0.42 2.05 16.82
C GLY A 618 0.70 3.20 17.79
N GLY A 619 1.96 3.46 18.13
CA GLY A 619 2.37 4.51 19.07
C GLY A 619 2.32 4.07 20.54
N ARG A 620 2.43 2.77 20.79
CA ARG A 620 2.47 2.20 22.14
C ARG A 620 3.63 2.79 22.95
N ARG A 621 3.32 3.28 24.15
CA ARG A 621 4.31 3.84 25.07
C ARG A 621 4.91 2.76 25.95
N LEU A 622 6.22 2.77 26.08
CA LEU A 622 7.01 1.78 26.82
C LEU A 622 8.04 2.48 27.71
N SER A 623 8.40 1.83 28.79
CA SER A 623 9.65 2.14 29.51
C SER A 623 10.84 1.55 28.77
N PHE A 624 12.06 2.04 29.04
CA PHE A 624 13.29 1.45 28.50
C PHE A 624 13.44 -0.03 28.86
N LYS A 625 13.01 -0.42 30.06
CA LYS A 625 13.05 -1.81 30.52
C LYS A 625 12.15 -2.72 29.68
N GLU A 626 10.95 -2.26 29.33
CA GLU A 626 10.05 -3.02 28.46
C GLU A 626 10.60 -3.11 27.03
N ALA A 627 11.20 -2.05 26.53
CA ALA A 627 11.85 -2.04 25.20
C ALA A 627 13.07 -2.99 25.16
N ASP A 628 13.89 -3.03 26.21
CA ASP A 628 15.00 -3.97 26.36
C ASP A 628 14.51 -5.42 26.41
N GLN A 629 13.47 -5.69 27.20
CA GLN A 629 12.85 -7.01 27.28
C GLN A 629 12.32 -7.47 25.91
N MET A 630 11.68 -6.59 25.14
CA MET A 630 11.22 -6.90 23.78
C MET A 630 12.39 -7.22 22.83
N ALA A 631 13.49 -6.49 22.91
CA ALA A 631 14.70 -6.76 22.13
C ALA A 631 15.28 -8.14 22.47
N TRP A 632 15.33 -8.46 23.77
CA TRP A 632 15.78 -9.78 24.21
C TRP A 632 14.86 -10.91 23.75
N GLU A 633 13.54 -10.76 23.85
CA GLU A 633 12.56 -11.77 23.42
C GLU A 633 12.62 -12.03 21.89
N ARG A 634 12.89 -10.99 21.10
CA ARG A 634 12.95 -11.09 19.63
C ARG A 634 14.29 -11.61 19.09
N GLN A 635 15.41 -11.23 19.69
CA GLN A 635 16.75 -11.45 19.15
C GLN A 635 17.72 -12.11 20.14
N GLY A 636 17.32 -12.32 21.40
CA GLY A 636 18.20 -12.84 22.46
C GLY A 636 19.31 -11.87 22.88
N VAL A 637 19.18 -10.57 22.57
CA VAL A 637 20.20 -9.54 22.82
C VAL A 637 19.63 -8.46 23.74
N THR A 638 20.37 -8.12 24.80
CA THR A 638 20.07 -6.96 25.65
C THR A 638 20.62 -5.69 25.03
N VAL A 639 19.91 -4.59 25.22
CA VAL A 639 20.30 -3.27 24.69
C VAL A 639 21.42 -2.70 25.56
N ASP A 640 22.59 -2.53 24.99
CA ASP A 640 23.74 -1.93 25.67
C ASP A 640 23.76 -0.39 25.55
N SER A 641 24.65 0.25 26.29
CA SER A 641 24.79 1.71 26.28
C SER A 641 25.24 2.28 24.92
N GLN A 642 25.91 1.48 24.07
CA GLN A 642 26.29 1.91 22.72
C GLN A 642 25.08 1.91 21.77
N GLN A 643 24.17 0.93 21.90
CA GLN A 643 22.94 0.86 21.14
C GLN A 643 21.93 1.94 21.52
N MET A 644 22.12 2.57 22.69
CA MET A 644 21.32 3.74 23.13
C MET A 644 21.83 5.07 22.54
N GLN A 645 22.93 5.09 21.81
CA GLN A 645 23.39 6.32 21.14
C GLN A 645 22.41 6.72 20.04
N ILE A 646 22.21 8.02 19.88
CA ILE A 646 21.39 8.56 18.81
C ILE A 646 22.12 8.32 17.50
N PRO A 647 21.57 7.52 16.56
CA PRO A 647 22.17 7.32 15.26
C PRO A 647 22.12 8.61 14.44
N SER A 648 23.11 8.82 13.59
CA SER A 648 23.04 9.90 12.61
C SER A 648 21.92 9.66 11.58
N LYS A 649 21.47 10.71 10.91
CA LYS A 649 20.49 10.58 9.81
C LYS A 649 21.06 9.68 8.69
N LYS A 650 22.39 9.68 8.49
CA LYS A 650 23.08 8.77 7.56
C LYS A 650 22.92 7.30 8.00
N ASP A 651 23.08 6.98 9.27
CA ASP A 651 22.93 5.60 9.77
C ASP A 651 21.51 5.07 9.60
N ILE A 652 20.50 5.95 9.79
CA ILE A 652 19.10 5.61 9.55
C ILE A 652 18.88 5.25 8.08
N ILE A 653 19.40 6.06 7.16
CA ILE A 653 19.30 5.83 5.71
C ILE A 653 20.04 4.56 5.30
N LEU A 654 21.25 4.31 5.81
CA LEU A 654 21.98 3.07 5.57
C LEU A 654 21.18 1.84 6.04
N ARG A 655 20.52 1.93 7.19
CA ARG A 655 19.67 0.84 7.69
C ARG A 655 18.42 0.63 6.80
N MET A 656 17.82 1.67 6.25
CA MET A 656 16.74 1.54 5.26
C MET A 656 17.22 0.86 3.97
N ILE A 657 18.38 1.26 3.46
CA ILE A 657 18.99 0.63 2.28
C ILE A 657 19.31 -0.85 2.56
N ARG A 658 19.77 -1.18 3.77
CA ARG A 658 20.05 -2.55 4.19
C ARG A 658 18.79 -3.44 4.16
N ASN A 659 17.66 -2.94 4.59
CA ASN A 659 16.39 -3.67 4.51
C ASN A 659 16.02 -4.01 3.06
N LEU A 660 16.16 -3.06 2.14
CA LEU A 660 15.91 -3.28 0.71
C LEU A 660 16.90 -4.25 0.09
N GLN A 661 18.17 -4.17 0.47
CA GLN A 661 19.21 -5.09 0.03
C GLN A 661 18.89 -6.54 0.42
N ILE A 662 18.53 -6.77 1.70
CA ILE A 662 18.17 -8.11 2.20
C ILE A 662 16.95 -8.63 1.46
N PHE A 663 15.92 -7.79 1.31
CA PHE A 663 14.70 -8.16 0.59
C PHE A 663 15.01 -8.53 -0.87
N ALA A 664 15.72 -7.68 -1.61
CA ALA A 664 16.05 -7.92 -3.00
C ALA A 664 16.87 -9.22 -3.18
N GLY A 665 17.82 -9.46 -2.29
CA GLY A 665 18.63 -10.68 -2.30
C GLY A 665 17.84 -11.96 -2.03
N SER A 666 16.81 -11.90 -1.18
CA SER A 666 15.96 -13.05 -0.87
C SER A 666 14.95 -13.36 -1.98
N GLU A 667 14.37 -12.34 -2.62
CA GLU A 667 13.31 -12.51 -3.62
C GLU A 667 13.86 -12.74 -5.04
N ALA A 668 14.86 -11.94 -5.46
CA ALA A 668 15.34 -11.93 -6.84
C ALA A 668 16.79 -12.40 -6.99
N GLY A 669 17.42 -12.86 -5.90
CA GLY A 669 18.77 -13.40 -5.89
C GLY A 669 19.86 -12.36 -5.67
N LEU A 670 21.11 -12.84 -5.58
CA LEU A 670 22.28 -12.03 -5.20
C LEU A 670 22.50 -10.81 -6.11
N GLU A 671 22.20 -10.95 -7.39
CA GLU A 671 22.35 -9.85 -8.37
C GLU A 671 21.50 -8.64 -7.99
N ALA A 672 20.29 -8.87 -7.53
CA ALA A 672 19.36 -7.81 -7.14
C ALA A 672 19.81 -7.03 -5.88
N SER A 673 20.73 -7.57 -5.08
CA SER A 673 21.28 -6.90 -3.90
C SER A 673 22.39 -5.88 -4.24
N LEU A 674 23.09 -6.05 -5.38
CA LEU A 674 24.24 -5.22 -5.75
C LEU A 674 23.93 -3.72 -5.84
N PRO A 675 22.83 -3.26 -6.47
CA PRO A 675 22.51 -1.84 -6.54
C PRO A 675 22.40 -1.16 -5.17
N TYR A 676 21.93 -1.88 -4.17
CA TYR A 676 21.80 -1.37 -2.80
C TYR A 676 23.14 -1.35 -2.06
N LEU A 677 24.00 -2.33 -2.32
CA LEU A 677 25.39 -2.31 -1.82
C LEU A 677 26.18 -1.16 -2.45
N ASP A 678 26.00 -0.91 -3.75
CA ASP A 678 26.62 0.23 -4.43
C ASP A 678 26.12 1.56 -3.86
N LEU A 679 24.80 1.70 -3.61
CA LEU A 679 24.21 2.88 -3.00
C LEU A 679 24.72 3.09 -1.56
N ALA A 680 24.80 2.04 -0.76
CA ALA A 680 25.30 2.11 0.62
C ALA A 680 26.77 2.52 0.66
N LEU A 681 27.61 1.96 -0.23
CA LEU A 681 29.02 2.31 -0.34
C LEU A 681 29.27 3.71 -0.93
N ALA A 682 28.34 4.24 -1.73
CA ALA A 682 28.40 5.64 -2.15
C ALA A 682 28.23 6.59 -0.95
N LEU A 683 27.45 6.19 0.06
CA LEU A 683 27.27 6.96 1.30
C LEU A 683 28.38 6.72 2.34
N ASP A 684 28.94 5.52 2.37
CA ASP A 684 29.94 5.09 3.36
C ASP A 684 31.04 4.24 2.69
N ALA A 685 31.86 4.90 1.88
CA ALA A 685 32.83 4.29 0.98
C ALA A 685 33.91 3.41 1.67
N PHE A 686 34.14 3.65 2.96
CA PHE A 686 35.18 2.96 3.74
C PHE A 686 34.61 1.93 4.71
N ASN A 687 33.34 1.58 4.57
CA ASN A 687 32.69 0.56 5.40
C ASN A 687 33.19 -0.84 5.01
N THR A 688 34.03 -1.40 5.87
CA THR A 688 34.71 -2.69 5.62
C THR A 688 33.71 -3.84 5.49
N SER A 689 32.60 -3.81 6.25
CA SER A 689 31.54 -4.85 6.19
C SER A 689 30.80 -4.81 4.85
N LEU A 690 30.44 -3.62 4.36
CA LEU A 690 29.76 -3.45 3.06
C LEU A 690 30.70 -3.79 1.89
N LEU A 691 31.99 -3.42 1.97
CA LEU A 691 32.99 -3.80 0.97
C LEU A 691 33.18 -5.32 0.89
N LEU A 692 33.27 -5.99 2.04
CA LEU A 692 33.39 -7.45 2.09
C LEU A 692 32.15 -8.14 1.52
N GLU A 693 30.98 -7.63 1.85
CA GLU A 693 29.72 -8.19 1.36
C GLU A 693 29.56 -8.02 -0.15
N ARG A 694 29.89 -6.82 -0.69
CA ARG A 694 29.84 -6.57 -2.13
C ARG A 694 30.88 -7.41 -2.88
N ALA A 695 32.10 -7.48 -2.38
CA ALA A 695 33.17 -8.33 -2.96
C ALA A 695 32.74 -9.81 -3.00
N SER A 696 32.17 -10.31 -1.90
CA SER A 696 31.70 -11.69 -1.80
C SER A 696 30.52 -11.96 -2.75
N THR A 697 29.60 -11.02 -2.88
CA THR A 697 28.47 -11.10 -3.81
C THR A 697 28.94 -11.12 -5.26
N ARG A 698 29.85 -10.20 -5.64
CA ARG A 698 30.46 -10.13 -6.98
C ARG A 698 31.22 -11.40 -7.32
N LEU A 699 31.95 -11.97 -6.36
CA LEU A 699 32.68 -13.21 -6.54
C LEU A 699 31.75 -14.40 -6.83
N ARG A 700 30.65 -14.53 -6.06
CA ARG A 700 29.63 -15.58 -6.28
C ARG A 700 28.97 -15.45 -7.66
N MET A 701 28.86 -14.25 -8.20
CA MET A 701 28.33 -14.00 -9.54
C MET A 701 29.37 -14.16 -10.65
N GLY A 702 30.62 -14.47 -10.31
CA GLY A 702 31.71 -14.61 -11.29
C GLY A 702 32.32 -13.30 -11.75
N LEU A 703 31.97 -12.16 -11.15
CA LEU A 703 32.49 -10.81 -11.44
C LEU A 703 33.86 -10.61 -10.73
N ARG A 704 34.86 -11.39 -11.13
CA ARG A 704 36.14 -11.51 -10.44
C ARG A 704 36.93 -10.19 -10.40
N ASP A 705 37.00 -9.45 -11.52
CA ASP A 705 37.74 -8.20 -11.60
C ASP A 705 37.16 -7.11 -10.68
N ASP A 706 35.85 -7.03 -10.56
CA ASP A 706 35.19 -6.07 -9.70
C ASP A 706 35.25 -6.49 -8.22
N ALA A 707 35.14 -7.79 -7.91
CA ALA A 707 35.39 -8.31 -6.58
C ALA A 707 36.84 -8.02 -6.13
N LYS A 708 37.80 -8.18 -7.04
CA LYS A 708 39.23 -7.89 -6.77
C LYS A 708 39.46 -6.43 -6.41
N LYS A 709 38.75 -5.47 -7.04
CA LYS A 709 38.84 -4.04 -6.68
C LYS A 709 38.35 -3.81 -5.25
N ASP A 710 37.22 -4.40 -4.86
CA ASP A 710 36.67 -4.27 -3.51
C ASP A 710 37.61 -4.88 -2.46
N PHE A 711 38.15 -6.09 -2.71
CA PHE A 711 39.12 -6.71 -1.82
C PHE A 711 40.39 -5.90 -1.67
N LYS A 712 40.89 -5.26 -2.74
CA LYS A 712 42.03 -4.36 -2.67
C LYS A 712 41.75 -3.19 -1.72
N THR A 713 40.63 -2.49 -1.91
CA THR A 713 40.23 -1.39 -1.02
C THR A 713 40.08 -1.86 0.43
N LEU A 714 39.49 -3.04 0.63
CA LEU A 714 39.30 -3.62 1.95
C LEU A 714 40.65 -3.91 2.63
N LEU A 715 41.63 -4.46 1.90
CA LEU A 715 42.99 -4.73 2.42
C LEU A 715 43.76 -3.47 2.77
N GLU A 716 43.50 -2.34 2.11
CA GLU A 716 44.07 -1.03 2.45
C GLU A 716 43.48 -0.45 3.76
N LEU A 717 42.26 -0.87 4.16
CA LEU A 717 41.58 -0.38 5.34
C LEU A 717 41.73 -1.27 6.57
N LEU A 718 41.96 -2.56 6.39
CA LEU A 718 42.06 -3.53 7.49
C LEU A 718 43.45 -3.47 8.17
N PRO A 719 43.50 -3.68 9.50
CA PRO A 719 44.74 -3.91 10.20
C PRO A 719 45.42 -5.21 9.70
N ALA A 720 46.71 -5.34 9.90
CA ALA A 720 47.48 -6.54 9.50
C ALA A 720 47.28 -7.64 10.55
N ASP A 721 46.14 -8.30 10.54
CA ASP A 721 45.74 -9.40 11.40
C ASP A 721 45.31 -10.63 10.56
N ASP A 722 44.90 -11.71 11.25
CA ASP A 722 44.47 -12.99 10.63
C ASP A 722 43.30 -12.81 9.66
N SER A 723 42.41 -11.83 9.91
CA SER A 723 41.26 -11.55 9.03
C SER A 723 41.73 -10.95 7.70
N ALA A 724 42.72 -10.07 7.71
CA ALA A 724 43.33 -9.52 6.52
C ALA A 724 44.13 -10.57 5.74
N GLU A 725 44.69 -11.58 6.42
CA GLU A 725 45.44 -12.66 5.77
C GLU A 725 44.54 -13.55 4.93
N SER A 726 43.40 -13.98 5.44
CA SER A 726 42.40 -14.74 4.71
C SER A 726 41.86 -13.99 3.45
N ILE A 727 41.65 -12.69 3.58
CA ILE A 727 41.25 -11.83 2.45
C ILE A 727 42.35 -11.67 1.43
N ARG A 728 43.61 -11.57 1.89
CA ARG A 728 44.79 -11.48 1.02
C ARG A 728 45.01 -12.75 0.23
N GLU A 729 44.86 -13.91 0.86
CA GLU A 729 44.90 -15.21 0.17
C GLU A 729 43.84 -15.28 -0.93
N LEU A 730 42.62 -14.90 -0.62
CA LEU A 730 41.53 -14.88 -1.59
C LEU A 730 41.80 -13.90 -2.74
N TYR A 731 42.29 -12.67 -2.43
CA TYR A 731 42.67 -11.69 -3.42
C TYR A 731 43.75 -12.20 -4.39
N ASN A 732 44.76 -12.96 -3.89
CA ASN A 732 45.85 -13.51 -4.70
C ASN A 732 45.40 -14.68 -5.60
N THR A 733 44.26 -15.33 -5.28
CA THR A 733 43.69 -16.41 -6.11
C THR A 733 42.76 -15.88 -7.23
N LEU A 734 42.37 -14.61 -7.17
CA LEU A 734 41.56 -13.91 -8.17
C LEU A 734 42.40 -13.26 -9.25
#